data_ad9cc04d49e81eae6104ef89244c4782
#
_entry.id   ad9cc04d49e81eae6104ef89244c4782
#
_cell.length_a   1.000
_cell.length_b   1.000
_cell.length_c   1.000
_cell.angle_alpha   90.00
_cell.angle_beta   90.00
_cell.angle_gamma   90.00
#
_symmetry.space_group_name_H-M   'P 1'
#
loop_
_entity.id
_entity.type
_entity.pdbx_description
1 polymer ?
#
loop_
_entity_poly.entity_id
_entity_poly.type
_entity_poly.pdbx_seq_one_letter_code
_entity_poly.pdbx_strand_id
1 'polypeptide(L)'
;VLRGPQGTLYGRNTMGGLIKVHTKSPFSYQGTDLRLSAGTYGNYNASVTHYHRMSEQFAFSAGGFYEHADGFFKNAAKNNQKTDRINAGGGRIRAIYLPTENLKLDFNVNYEYSDQGGYPYFYTGKVNEEEKKNDPRQDKIGLISYNDESSYYRSLLNASANIEYQTQHFTLSAVTGYQHLKDRMLLDQDFTEKDIFTLNQQQRLNTLSEEIVMKSKPGGNWQWANGIFGFYQWLNTDGPVEFKKDGVTEVIENNANNNFPNSPAAPTMKLTINNPTLNVSGNFDTPTFSAAIYHQSTYNNFLIDGLSITAGLRLDYEKMSMNYNSASTPMDFNFKFYMQMPPPRPTIDLESKNMIAPAGINGKLSNDYLQLLPKFAIQYEWKKGNNVYATVSRGYRSGGYNVQMFSDLIQSELKNSMKAAMIANKDFASIANMIEMMMPEEDIDIKASTTYKPEYSWNYEIGSHLTLWEGRLWADLAAYYMDTKDQQISQFAESGLGRITVNAGKSRSYGAEAALRASITDAFSMNASYGYTYATFTDYVVKQKDKDGNLQDKENYNGNYVPFVPKHTLNVGAQYIFRIAPRHWFDRIQVNANFNAAGRIYWTEANNVSQAFYGTLNGRVSLEKGNGAIAFWIRNALDKEYQAFYFETMGNGFMQKGRPMQLGVDVRCRF
;
A
#
# COMPACT_ATOMS: atom_id res chain seq x y z
N VAL A 1 -11.08 11.45 11.68
CA VAL A 1 -9.67 11.13 11.44
C VAL A 1 -8.92 11.41 12.73
N LEU A 2 -8.14 10.43 13.21
CA LEU A 2 -7.19 10.58 14.30
C LEU A 2 -5.80 10.71 13.68
N ARG A 3 -5.07 11.76 14.01
CA ARG A 3 -3.74 12.06 13.46
C ARG A 3 -2.65 11.47 14.35
N GLY A 4 -1.48 11.23 13.77
CA GLY A 4 -0.34 10.65 14.47
C GLY A 4 -0.55 9.21 14.97
N PRO A 5 0.45 8.62 15.63
CA PRO A 5 0.39 7.24 16.09
C PRO A 5 -0.73 6.99 17.11
N GLN A 6 -1.55 6.01 16.83
CA GLN A 6 -2.68 5.58 17.67
C GLN A 6 -2.45 4.19 18.28
N GLY A 7 -1.20 3.81 18.49
CA GLY A 7 -0.80 2.45 18.89
C GLY A 7 -1.45 1.94 20.17
N THR A 8 -1.62 2.79 21.20
CA THR A 8 -2.12 2.36 22.53
C THR A 8 -3.54 1.78 22.45
N LEU A 9 -4.46 2.38 21.73
CA LEU A 9 -5.85 1.89 21.62
C LEU A 9 -6.10 1.01 20.41
N TYR A 10 -5.35 1.23 19.29
CA TYR A 10 -5.63 0.58 18.01
C TYR A 10 -4.52 -0.39 17.56
N GLY A 11 -3.39 -0.45 18.28
CA GLY A 11 -2.32 -1.41 18.04
C GLY A 11 -1.49 -1.12 16.79
N ARG A 12 -1.14 -2.19 16.09
CA ARG A 12 -0.25 -2.19 14.94
C ARG A 12 -0.78 -1.37 13.76
N ASN A 13 0.15 -0.94 12.88
CA ASN A 13 -0.15 -0.29 11.59
C ASN A 13 -0.92 1.03 11.70
N THR A 14 -0.83 1.73 12.84
CA THR A 14 -1.53 2.99 13.10
C THR A 14 -0.58 4.18 13.29
N MET A 15 0.58 4.16 12.63
CA MET A 15 1.64 5.18 12.80
C MET A 15 1.28 6.53 12.19
N GLY A 16 0.69 6.55 10.99
CA GLY A 16 0.31 7.78 10.29
C GLY A 16 -1.01 8.37 10.76
N GLY A 17 -1.82 7.59 11.47
CA GLY A 17 -3.16 7.98 11.92
C GLY A 17 -4.23 6.94 11.62
N LEU A 18 -5.49 7.27 11.91
CA LEU A 18 -6.63 6.38 11.75
C LEU A 18 -7.82 7.11 11.15
N ILE A 19 -8.46 6.51 10.15
CA ILE A 19 -9.73 6.97 9.59
C ILE A 19 -10.84 6.06 10.12
N LYS A 20 -11.74 6.61 10.93
CA LYS A 20 -12.90 5.91 11.45
C LYS A 20 -14.15 6.37 10.71
N VAL A 21 -14.87 5.42 10.10
CA VAL A 21 -16.11 5.67 9.36
C VAL A 21 -17.28 5.14 10.17
N HIS A 22 -18.28 6.00 10.39
CA HIS A 22 -19.54 5.62 11.03
C HIS A 22 -20.65 5.61 9.96
N THR A 23 -21.33 4.48 9.83
CA THR A 23 -22.50 4.35 8.96
C THR A 23 -23.75 4.86 9.68
N LYS A 24 -24.76 5.28 8.89
CA LYS A 24 -26.06 5.68 9.46
C LYS A 24 -26.70 4.53 10.24
N SER A 25 -27.33 4.83 11.37
CA SER A 25 -28.07 3.84 12.14
C SER A 25 -29.47 3.65 11.55
N PRO A 26 -29.91 2.40 11.32
CA PRO A 26 -31.28 2.14 10.86
C PRO A 26 -32.37 2.44 11.91
N PHE A 27 -31.99 2.73 13.15
CA PHE A 27 -32.96 3.23 14.16
C PHE A 27 -33.28 4.72 13.96
N SER A 28 -32.28 5.53 13.58
CA SER A 28 -32.45 6.99 13.46
C SER A 28 -32.64 7.48 12.04
N TYR A 29 -32.31 6.66 11.04
CA TYR A 29 -32.43 6.99 9.62
C TYR A 29 -33.28 5.93 8.91
N GLN A 30 -34.37 6.37 8.26
CA GLN A 30 -35.37 5.52 7.62
C GLN A 30 -35.51 5.88 6.15
N GLY A 31 -35.96 4.93 5.33
CA GLY A 31 -36.25 5.12 3.91
C GLY A 31 -35.17 4.55 3.00
N THR A 32 -35.29 4.84 1.72
CA THR A 32 -34.40 4.33 0.66
C THR A 32 -33.62 5.47 0.05
N ASP A 33 -32.28 5.40 0.11
CA ASP A 33 -31.37 6.28 -0.59
C ASP A 33 -31.01 5.64 -1.96
N LEU A 34 -31.30 6.32 -3.06
CA LEU A 34 -30.89 5.96 -4.43
C LEU A 34 -29.90 7.02 -4.94
N ARG A 35 -28.81 6.57 -5.53
CA ARG A 35 -27.87 7.42 -6.25
C ARG A 35 -27.51 6.79 -7.59
N LEU A 36 -27.60 7.59 -8.65
CA LEU A 36 -27.14 7.25 -9.99
C LEU A 36 -26.14 8.32 -10.43
N SER A 37 -25.09 7.92 -11.12
CA SER A 37 -24.06 8.82 -11.63
C SER A 37 -23.64 8.38 -13.02
N ALA A 38 -23.43 9.33 -13.92
CA ALA A 38 -22.87 9.12 -15.22
C ALA A 38 -21.84 10.20 -15.54
N GLY A 39 -20.76 9.85 -16.23
CA GLY A 39 -19.69 10.79 -16.54
C GLY A 39 -18.87 10.40 -17.75
N THR A 40 -17.91 11.25 -18.08
CA THR A 40 -16.92 10.99 -19.14
C THR A 40 -16.15 9.70 -18.90
N TYR A 41 -15.55 9.16 -19.93
CA TYR A 41 -14.77 7.90 -19.92
C TYR A 41 -15.60 6.66 -19.56
N GLY A 42 -16.89 6.65 -19.91
CA GLY A 42 -17.79 5.55 -19.61
C GLY A 42 -18.01 5.34 -18.10
N ASN A 43 -17.89 6.39 -17.28
CA ASN A 43 -18.06 6.27 -15.84
C ASN A 43 -19.54 6.20 -15.47
N TYR A 44 -19.98 5.07 -14.91
CA TYR A 44 -21.32 4.85 -14.40
C TYR A 44 -21.25 4.32 -12.98
N ASN A 45 -22.08 4.86 -12.11
CA ASN A 45 -22.21 4.39 -10.74
C ASN A 45 -23.69 4.37 -10.35
N ALA A 46 -24.13 3.29 -9.74
CA ALA A 46 -25.48 3.13 -9.18
C ALA A 46 -25.36 2.58 -7.76
N SER A 47 -26.10 3.14 -6.84
CA SER A 47 -26.19 2.60 -5.48
C SER A 47 -27.57 2.79 -4.89
N VAL A 48 -28.03 1.79 -4.13
CA VAL A 48 -29.28 1.81 -3.38
C VAL A 48 -29.04 1.30 -1.98
N THR A 49 -29.63 1.95 -0.97
CA THR A 49 -29.59 1.46 0.40
C THR A 49 -30.94 1.76 1.07
N HIS A 50 -31.58 0.73 1.58
CA HIS A 50 -32.81 0.81 2.35
C HIS A 50 -32.50 0.71 3.84
N TYR A 51 -33.17 1.53 4.64
CA TYR A 51 -33.08 1.58 6.10
C TYR A 51 -34.48 1.42 6.67
N HIS A 52 -34.67 0.43 7.56
CA HIS A 52 -35.97 0.11 8.11
C HIS A 52 -35.88 -0.20 9.60
N ARG A 53 -36.76 0.45 10.37
CA ARG A 53 -36.99 0.13 11.77
C ARG A 53 -38.27 -0.70 11.86
N MET A 54 -38.12 -2.00 12.10
CA MET A 54 -39.29 -2.91 12.21
C MET A 54 -39.98 -2.79 13.55
N SER A 55 -39.25 -2.51 14.63
CA SER A 55 -39.78 -2.37 15.98
C SER A 55 -38.91 -1.45 16.82
N GLU A 56 -39.26 -1.24 18.08
CA GLU A 56 -38.39 -0.55 19.04
C GLU A 56 -37.09 -1.30 19.33
N GLN A 57 -37.12 -2.61 19.13
CA GLN A 57 -35.97 -3.48 19.43
C GLN A 57 -35.17 -3.88 18.18
N PHE A 58 -35.74 -3.79 16.96
CA PHE A 58 -35.07 -4.30 15.78
C PHE A 58 -35.14 -3.32 14.60
N ALA A 59 -33.96 -3.05 14.02
CA ALA A 59 -33.81 -2.26 12.81
C ALA A 59 -32.71 -2.84 11.92
N PHE A 60 -32.86 -2.69 10.60
CA PHE A 60 -31.87 -3.16 9.64
C PHE A 60 -31.64 -2.15 8.50
N SER A 61 -30.52 -2.27 7.83
CA SER A 61 -30.29 -1.66 6.53
C SER A 61 -29.69 -2.68 5.56
N ALA A 62 -30.12 -2.60 4.30
CA ALA A 62 -29.57 -3.42 3.22
C ALA A 62 -29.33 -2.54 2.00
N GLY A 63 -28.24 -2.74 1.30
CA GLY A 63 -27.92 -1.94 0.13
C GLY A 63 -26.90 -2.60 -0.76
N GLY A 64 -26.82 -2.10 -2.01
CA GLY A 64 -25.87 -2.54 -2.99
C GLY A 64 -25.38 -1.39 -3.87
N PHE A 65 -24.30 -1.63 -4.58
CA PHE A 65 -23.74 -0.70 -5.54
C PHE A 65 -23.15 -1.43 -6.74
N TYR A 66 -23.05 -0.68 -7.84
CA TYR A 66 -22.32 -1.07 -9.04
C TYR A 66 -21.54 0.15 -9.55
N GLU A 67 -20.31 -0.08 -10.00
CA GLU A 67 -19.43 0.92 -10.59
C GLU A 67 -18.80 0.36 -11.87
N HIS A 68 -18.78 1.18 -12.91
CA HIS A 68 -18.10 0.90 -14.18
C HIS A 68 -17.36 2.14 -14.65
N ALA A 69 -16.16 1.96 -15.19
CA ALA A 69 -15.45 2.96 -16.00
C ALA A 69 -14.61 2.26 -17.06
N ASP A 70 -14.58 2.84 -18.27
CA ASP A 70 -13.77 2.30 -19.39
C ASP A 70 -12.26 2.50 -19.15
N GLY A 71 -11.86 3.50 -18.34
CA GLY A 71 -10.49 3.92 -18.15
C GLY A 71 -10.08 5.13 -18.98
N PHE A 72 -8.91 5.67 -18.68
CA PHE A 72 -8.41 6.94 -19.22
C PHE A 72 -7.24 6.74 -20.18
N PHE A 73 -6.38 5.75 -19.91
CA PHE A 73 -5.08 5.58 -20.53
C PHE A 73 -5.10 4.46 -21.56
N LYS A 74 -4.34 4.64 -22.65
CA LYS A 74 -4.32 3.72 -23.80
C LYS A 74 -2.96 3.06 -23.92
N ASN A 75 -2.94 1.77 -24.22
CA ASN A 75 -1.74 1.01 -24.51
C ASN A 75 -1.46 1.01 -26.02
N ALA A 76 -0.34 1.59 -26.42
CA ALA A 76 0.06 1.72 -27.82
C ALA A 76 0.38 0.35 -28.47
N ALA A 77 0.93 -0.60 -27.71
CA ALA A 77 1.20 -1.97 -28.19
C ALA A 77 -0.08 -2.81 -28.39
N LYS A 78 -1.20 -2.41 -27.78
CA LYS A 78 -2.49 -3.11 -27.85
C LYS A 78 -3.56 -2.32 -28.62
N ASN A 79 -3.23 -1.82 -29.80
CA ASN A 79 -4.16 -1.07 -30.65
C ASN A 79 -4.88 0.08 -29.91
N ASN A 80 -4.22 0.75 -28.98
CA ASN A 80 -4.79 1.81 -28.15
C ASN A 80 -5.97 1.35 -27.26
N GLN A 81 -6.01 0.08 -26.88
CA GLN A 81 -6.97 -0.41 -25.89
C GLN A 81 -6.77 0.31 -24.56
N LYS A 82 -7.86 0.66 -23.88
CA LYS A 82 -7.81 1.26 -22.57
C LYS A 82 -7.34 0.25 -21.50
N THR A 83 -6.42 0.66 -20.63
CA THR A 83 -5.75 -0.23 -19.69
C THR A 83 -6.39 -0.26 -18.31
N ASP A 84 -6.90 0.89 -17.84
CA ASP A 84 -7.32 1.13 -16.46
C ASP A 84 -8.84 1.08 -16.29
N ARG A 85 -9.51 0.16 -17.00
CA ARG A 85 -10.94 -0.12 -16.83
C ARG A 85 -11.23 -0.62 -15.41
N ILE A 86 -12.43 -0.36 -14.92
CA ILE A 86 -12.94 -0.91 -13.66
C ILE A 86 -14.37 -1.39 -13.80
N ASN A 87 -14.65 -2.57 -13.23
CA ASN A 87 -15.98 -3.08 -12.96
C ASN A 87 -16.01 -3.52 -11.48
N ALA A 88 -16.86 -2.91 -10.69
CA ALA A 88 -16.98 -3.24 -9.28
C ALA A 88 -18.43 -3.26 -8.86
N GLY A 89 -18.74 -4.09 -7.88
CA GLY A 89 -20.07 -4.16 -7.30
C GLY A 89 -20.03 -4.82 -5.95
N GLY A 90 -21.10 -4.63 -5.19
CA GLY A 90 -21.15 -5.20 -3.87
C GLY A 90 -22.45 -4.92 -3.14
N GLY A 91 -22.53 -5.45 -1.94
CA GLY A 91 -23.65 -5.26 -1.07
C GLY A 91 -23.28 -5.26 0.39
N ARG A 92 -24.13 -4.67 1.19
CA ARG A 92 -23.99 -4.66 2.64
C ARG A 92 -25.32 -4.85 3.32
N ILE A 93 -25.29 -5.53 4.45
CA ILE A 93 -26.41 -5.69 5.37
C ILE A 93 -25.92 -5.32 6.77
N ARG A 94 -26.73 -4.56 7.49
CA ARG A 94 -26.53 -4.29 8.91
C ARG A 94 -27.83 -4.53 9.65
N ALA A 95 -27.78 -5.26 10.76
CA ALA A 95 -28.90 -5.51 11.64
C ALA A 95 -28.53 -5.12 13.06
N ILE A 96 -29.40 -4.34 13.72
CA ILE A 96 -29.24 -3.96 15.12
C ILE A 96 -30.43 -4.52 15.89
N TYR A 97 -30.13 -5.26 16.95
CA TYR A 97 -31.13 -5.83 17.87
C TYR A 97 -30.85 -5.38 19.30
N LEU A 98 -31.89 -4.88 19.96
CA LEU A 98 -31.88 -4.38 21.32
C LEU A 98 -32.81 -5.29 22.18
N PRO A 99 -32.31 -6.47 22.63
CA PRO A 99 -33.13 -7.40 23.44
C PRO A 99 -33.63 -6.78 24.72
N THR A 100 -32.82 -5.92 25.32
CA THR A 100 -33.12 -5.13 26.52
C THR A 100 -32.56 -3.71 26.35
N GLU A 101 -32.93 -2.80 27.27
CA GLU A 101 -32.40 -1.43 27.29
C GLU A 101 -30.87 -1.38 27.46
N ASN A 102 -30.27 -2.40 28.05
CA ASN A 102 -28.86 -2.46 28.39
C ASN A 102 -28.03 -3.30 27.41
N LEU A 103 -28.66 -4.07 26.52
CA LEU A 103 -27.97 -4.97 25.58
C LEU A 103 -28.24 -4.58 24.13
N LYS A 104 -27.16 -4.34 23.39
CA LYS A 104 -27.18 -4.07 21.95
C LYS A 104 -26.36 -5.11 21.22
N LEU A 105 -26.95 -5.69 20.19
CA LEU A 105 -26.30 -6.57 19.22
C LEU A 105 -26.31 -5.86 17.86
N ASP A 106 -25.14 -5.71 17.22
CA ASP A 106 -24.98 -4.97 15.97
C ASP A 106 -24.17 -5.83 14.99
N PHE A 107 -24.83 -6.38 13.98
CA PHE A 107 -24.26 -7.27 12.98
C PHE A 107 -24.06 -6.53 11.66
N ASN A 108 -22.90 -6.71 11.05
CA ASN A 108 -22.54 -6.12 9.77
C ASN A 108 -21.98 -7.19 8.83
N VAL A 109 -22.44 -7.21 7.59
CA VAL A 109 -21.84 -8.00 6.51
C VAL A 109 -21.68 -7.10 5.29
N ASN A 110 -20.50 -7.07 4.72
CA ASN A 110 -20.18 -6.31 3.53
C ASN A 110 -19.39 -7.20 2.55
N TYR A 111 -19.86 -7.27 1.31
CA TYR A 111 -19.20 -7.97 0.22
C TYR A 111 -18.92 -7.01 -0.92
N GLU A 112 -17.70 -7.08 -1.46
CA GLU A 112 -17.26 -6.29 -2.60
C GLU A 112 -16.53 -7.19 -3.60
N TYR A 113 -16.85 -7.01 -4.86
CA TYR A 113 -16.18 -7.58 -6.01
C TYR A 113 -15.60 -6.45 -6.85
N SER A 114 -14.37 -6.59 -7.34
CA SER A 114 -13.72 -5.64 -8.25
C SER A 114 -12.90 -6.38 -9.30
N ASP A 115 -13.11 -6.03 -10.57
CA ASP A 115 -12.32 -6.45 -11.73
C ASP A 115 -11.78 -5.19 -12.40
N GLN A 116 -10.45 -5.05 -12.37
CA GLN A 116 -9.73 -3.90 -12.87
C GLN A 116 -8.84 -4.33 -14.04
N GLY A 117 -8.64 -3.42 -14.99
CA GLY A 117 -7.69 -3.58 -16.07
C GLY A 117 -6.25 -3.50 -15.59
N GLY A 118 -5.34 -3.32 -16.54
CA GLY A 118 -3.91 -3.28 -16.28
C GLY A 118 -3.42 -1.99 -15.63
N TYR A 119 -2.12 -1.85 -15.63
CA TYR A 119 -1.40 -0.79 -14.93
C TYR A 119 -0.94 0.27 -15.95
N PRO A 120 -1.41 1.54 -15.85
CA PRO A 120 -1.13 2.57 -16.83
C PRO A 120 0.23 3.23 -16.58
N TYR A 121 1.32 2.49 -16.73
CA TYR A 121 2.68 2.99 -16.52
C TYR A 121 3.30 3.42 -17.85
N PHE A 122 3.61 4.71 -17.94
CA PHE A 122 4.26 5.34 -19.08
C PHE A 122 5.76 5.19 -18.99
N TYR A 123 6.41 4.76 -20.04
CA TYR A 123 7.86 4.69 -20.12
C TYR A 123 8.48 6.11 -20.10
N THR A 124 9.52 6.33 -19.29
CA THR A 124 10.19 7.64 -19.17
C THR A 124 11.63 7.64 -19.68
N GLY A 125 12.10 6.49 -20.15
CA GLY A 125 13.47 6.29 -20.65
C GLY A 125 14.33 5.48 -19.68
N LYS A 126 15.57 5.27 -20.07
CA LYS A 126 16.60 4.64 -19.22
C LYS A 126 16.91 5.51 -18.00
N VAL A 127 17.23 4.86 -16.86
CA VAL A 127 17.62 5.55 -15.62
C VAL A 127 19.05 6.08 -15.72
N ASN A 128 19.97 5.30 -16.31
CA ASN A 128 21.36 5.68 -16.51
C ASN A 128 21.46 6.71 -17.65
N GLU A 129 22.08 7.86 -17.40
CA GLU A 129 22.19 8.96 -18.37
C GLU A 129 23.00 8.62 -19.63
N GLU A 130 23.98 7.70 -19.56
CA GLU A 130 24.73 7.23 -20.73
C GLU A 130 23.88 6.30 -21.60
N GLU A 131 23.14 5.37 -20.96
CA GLU A 131 22.22 4.47 -21.66
C GLU A 131 21.03 5.23 -22.27
N LYS A 132 20.58 6.31 -21.62
CA LYS A 132 19.47 7.14 -22.08
C LYS A 132 19.75 7.80 -23.43
N LYS A 133 21.02 8.18 -23.70
CA LYS A 133 21.43 8.76 -25.00
C LYS A 133 21.31 7.75 -26.15
N ASN A 134 21.51 6.48 -25.87
CA ASN A 134 21.52 5.39 -26.82
C ASN A 134 20.31 4.44 -26.64
N ASP A 135 19.28 4.89 -25.94
CA ASP A 135 18.08 4.07 -25.67
C ASP A 135 17.37 3.74 -27.00
N PRO A 136 17.30 2.46 -27.41
CA PRO A 136 16.61 2.07 -28.64
C PRO A 136 15.10 2.31 -28.59
N ARG A 137 14.55 2.67 -27.43
CA ARG A 137 13.13 2.90 -27.18
C ARG A 137 12.80 4.39 -27.00
N GLN A 138 13.60 5.30 -27.56
CA GLN A 138 13.33 6.75 -27.53
C GLN A 138 11.94 7.11 -28.05
N ASP A 139 11.46 6.41 -29.07
CA ASP A 139 10.12 6.57 -29.65
C ASP A 139 8.97 6.12 -28.72
N LYS A 140 9.28 5.38 -27.67
CA LYS A 140 8.30 4.89 -26.66
C LYS A 140 8.17 5.79 -25.45
N ILE A 141 9.06 6.78 -25.29
CA ILE A 141 9.00 7.71 -24.15
C ILE A 141 7.64 8.43 -24.13
N GLY A 142 6.96 8.37 -22.98
CA GLY A 142 5.61 8.94 -22.81
C GLY A 142 4.48 8.04 -23.29
N LEU A 143 4.75 6.78 -23.65
CA LEU A 143 3.74 5.78 -24.06
C LEU A 143 3.63 4.66 -23.01
N ILE A 144 2.47 4.03 -22.97
CA ILE A 144 2.23 2.72 -22.35
C ILE A 144 2.34 1.71 -23.47
N SER A 145 3.25 0.72 -23.37
CA SER A 145 3.55 -0.19 -24.47
C SER A 145 3.83 -1.64 -24.06
N TYR A 146 3.29 -2.10 -22.94
CA TYR A 146 3.44 -3.50 -22.54
C TYR A 146 2.62 -4.44 -23.45
N ASN A 147 3.19 -5.64 -23.71
CA ASN A 147 2.62 -6.61 -24.66
C ASN A 147 1.70 -7.63 -24.02
N ASP A 148 1.93 -8.01 -22.77
CA ASP A 148 1.12 -9.02 -22.08
C ASP A 148 -0.13 -8.44 -21.41
N GLU A 149 -1.05 -9.31 -21.02
CA GLU A 149 -2.23 -8.90 -20.29
C GLU A 149 -1.88 -8.57 -18.83
N SER A 150 -2.46 -7.48 -18.36
CA SER A 150 -2.36 -7.08 -16.97
C SER A 150 -3.76 -6.80 -16.43
N SER A 151 -4.05 -7.29 -15.23
CA SER A 151 -5.35 -7.12 -14.58
C SER A 151 -5.24 -7.33 -13.06
N TYR A 152 -6.21 -6.78 -12.34
CA TYR A 152 -6.37 -7.04 -10.91
C TYR A 152 -7.81 -7.40 -10.60
N TYR A 153 -8.00 -8.55 -9.99
CA TYR A 153 -9.27 -9.05 -9.52
C TYR A 153 -9.28 -9.12 -8.00
N ARG A 154 -10.38 -8.73 -7.36
CA ARG A 154 -10.55 -8.84 -5.92
C ARG A 154 -11.97 -9.19 -5.54
N SER A 155 -12.12 -10.12 -4.60
CA SER A 155 -13.36 -10.45 -3.89
C SER A 155 -13.09 -10.32 -2.39
N LEU A 156 -13.85 -9.48 -1.70
CA LEU A 156 -13.64 -9.15 -0.29
C LEU A 156 -14.97 -9.26 0.47
N LEU A 157 -15.01 -10.17 1.45
CA LEU A 157 -16.07 -10.29 2.42
C LEU A 157 -15.58 -9.81 3.78
N ASN A 158 -16.30 -8.89 4.40
CA ASN A 158 -16.13 -8.52 5.81
C ASN A 158 -17.41 -8.79 6.57
N ALA A 159 -17.33 -9.46 7.71
CA ALA A 159 -18.43 -9.67 8.62
C ALA A 159 -18.00 -9.24 10.03
N SER A 160 -18.92 -8.66 10.80
CA SER A 160 -18.66 -8.32 12.19
C SER A 160 -19.89 -8.44 13.06
N ALA A 161 -19.67 -8.81 14.31
CA ALA A 161 -20.65 -8.80 15.38
C ALA A 161 -20.12 -7.93 16.52
N ASN A 162 -20.87 -6.93 16.93
CA ASN A 162 -20.55 -6.10 18.08
C ASN A 162 -21.66 -6.28 19.13
N ILE A 163 -21.27 -6.79 20.29
CA ILE A 163 -22.12 -7.00 21.46
C ILE A 163 -21.74 -5.93 22.47
N GLU A 164 -22.66 -5.05 22.84
CA GLU A 164 -22.46 -4.01 23.83
C GLU A 164 -23.44 -4.18 25.00
N TYR A 165 -22.91 -4.34 26.20
CA TYR A 165 -23.68 -4.41 27.43
C TYR A 165 -23.37 -3.23 28.34
N GLN A 166 -24.39 -2.49 28.71
CA GLN A 166 -24.30 -1.28 29.51
C GLN A 166 -24.72 -1.57 30.96
N THR A 167 -23.79 -1.41 31.90
CA THR A 167 -24.09 -1.43 33.35
C THR A 167 -24.28 0.00 33.87
N GLN A 168 -24.51 0.15 35.17
CA GLN A 168 -24.55 1.47 35.80
C GLN A 168 -23.18 2.18 35.80
N HIS A 169 -22.07 1.42 35.89
CA HIS A 169 -20.73 1.96 36.10
C HIS A 169 -19.82 1.90 34.87
N PHE A 170 -20.04 0.93 33.98
CA PHE A 170 -19.19 0.71 32.81
C PHE A 170 -19.99 0.18 31.62
N THR A 171 -19.41 0.23 30.46
CA THR A 171 -19.87 -0.43 29.23
C THR A 171 -18.88 -1.53 28.88
N LEU A 172 -19.36 -2.75 28.66
CA LEU A 172 -18.61 -3.88 28.14
C LEU A 172 -18.96 -4.07 26.68
N SER A 173 -17.95 -4.15 25.81
CA SER A 173 -18.14 -4.40 24.37
C SER A 173 -17.28 -5.57 23.94
N ALA A 174 -17.84 -6.47 23.14
CA ALA A 174 -17.11 -7.53 22.44
C ALA A 174 -17.32 -7.35 20.95
N VAL A 175 -16.23 -7.29 20.18
CA VAL A 175 -16.27 -7.09 18.73
C VAL A 175 -15.54 -8.24 18.05
N THR A 176 -16.31 -9.13 17.43
CA THR A 176 -15.77 -10.19 16.57
C THR A 176 -15.76 -9.72 15.13
N GLY A 177 -14.63 -9.84 14.46
CA GLY A 177 -14.47 -9.51 13.04
C GLY A 177 -13.97 -10.71 12.24
N TYR A 178 -14.56 -10.93 11.07
CA TYR A 178 -14.10 -11.91 10.09
C TYR A 178 -13.92 -11.25 8.74
N GLN A 179 -12.78 -11.52 8.09
CA GLN A 179 -12.48 -11.08 6.74
C GLN A 179 -12.07 -12.27 5.88
N HIS A 180 -12.63 -12.33 4.66
CA HIS A 180 -12.17 -13.22 3.61
C HIS A 180 -11.84 -12.41 2.37
N LEU A 181 -10.59 -12.50 1.91
CA LEU A 181 -10.09 -11.90 0.67
C LEU A 181 -9.64 -13.00 -0.27
N LYS A 182 -10.04 -12.88 -1.52
CA LYS A 182 -9.44 -13.59 -2.65
C LYS A 182 -9.10 -12.58 -3.73
N ASP A 183 -7.84 -12.51 -4.11
CA ASP A 183 -7.42 -11.65 -5.20
C ASP A 183 -6.52 -12.38 -6.21
N ARG A 184 -6.34 -11.76 -7.37
CA ARG A 184 -5.41 -12.18 -8.40
C ARG A 184 -4.86 -10.93 -9.10
N MET A 185 -3.55 -10.83 -9.14
CA MET A 185 -2.80 -9.84 -9.89
C MET A 185 -2.10 -10.56 -11.05
N LEU A 186 -2.51 -10.23 -12.28
CA LEU A 186 -1.78 -10.60 -13.47
C LEU A 186 -1.04 -9.36 -13.95
N LEU A 187 0.24 -9.48 -14.19
CA LEU A 187 1.10 -8.34 -14.48
C LEU A 187 2.16 -8.70 -15.51
N ASP A 188 2.20 -7.93 -16.61
CA ASP A 188 3.38 -7.76 -17.44
C ASP A 188 4.36 -6.90 -16.66
N GLN A 189 5.37 -7.54 -16.07
CA GLN A 189 6.16 -6.89 -15.02
C GLN A 189 7.35 -6.10 -15.58
N ASP A 190 7.75 -6.30 -16.81
CA ASP A 190 8.74 -5.46 -17.46
C ASP A 190 8.15 -4.16 -18.06
N PHE A 191 6.81 -4.08 -18.17
CA PHE A 191 6.04 -2.94 -18.66
C PHE A 191 6.43 -2.49 -20.07
N THR A 192 6.96 -3.40 -20.90
CA THR A 192 7.48 -3.10 -22.23
C THR A 192 6.83 -3.96 -23.31
N GLU A 193 7.20 -3.74 -24.57
CA GLU A 193 6.81 -4.60 -25.70
C GLU A 193 7.67 -5.86 -25.84
N LYS A 194 8.67 -6.05 -24.96
CA LYS A 194 9.51 -7.25 -24.95
C LYS A 194 8.79 -8.38 -24.23
N ASP A 195 9.13 -9.61 -24.62
CA ASP A 195 8.56 -10.82 -24.04
C ASP A 195 9.45 -11.36 -22.91
N ILE A 196 9.59 -10.53 -21.81
CA ILE A 196 10.55 -10.83 -20.74
C ILE A 196 9.93 -11.71 -19.67
N PHE A 197 8.95 -11.22 -18.90
CA PHE A 197 8.33 -12.06 -17.86
C PHE A 197 6.98 -11.52 -17.38
N THR A 198 6.14 -12.45 -16.94
CA THR A 198 4.85 -12.16 -16.34
C THR A 198 4.78 -12.70 -14.91
N LEU A 199 4.00 -12.01 -14.07
CA LEU A 199 3.65 -12.44 -12.72
C LEU A 199 2.15 -12.72 -12.63
N ASN A 200 1.77 -13.89 -12.11
CA ASN A 200 0.38 -14.23 -11.81
C ASN A 200 0.24 -14.54 -10.31
N GLN A 201 0.17 -13.49 -9.49
CA GLN A 201 0.04 -13.66 -8.05
C GLN A 201 -1.44 -13.83 -7.66
N GLN A 202 -1.73 -14.86 -6.88
CA GLN A 202 -3.04 -15.12 -6.29
C GLN A 202 -2.92 -15.18 -4.77
N GLN A 203 -3.86 -14.55 -4.07
CA GLN A 203 -3.89 -14.57 -2.62
C GLN A 203 -5.25 -15.02 -2.10
N ARG A 204 -5.21 -15.78 -1.00
CA ARG A 204 -6.37 -16.14 -0.20
C ARG A 204 -6.07 -15.82 1.25
N LEU A 205 -6.80 -14.85 1.78
CA LEU A 205 -6.66 -14.40 3.15
C LEU A 205 -7.94 -14.69 3.92
N ASN A 206 -7.80 -15.28 5.10
CA ASN A 206 -8.84 -15.33 6.12
C ASN A 206 -8.28 -14.70 7.39
N THR A 207 -9.03 -13.80 8.01
CA THR A 207 -8.66 -13.18 9.29
C THR A 207 -9.84 -13.26 10.24
N LEU A 208 -9.60 -13.77 11.43
CA LEU A 208 -10.53 -13.71 12.56
C LEU A 208 -9.92 -12.82 13.63
N SER A 209 -10.69 -11.88 14.15
CA SER A 209 -10.27 -10.97 15.22
C SER A 209 -11.33 -10.88 16.30
N GLU A 210 -10.87 -10.71 17.54
CA GLU A 210 -11.74 -10.48 18.70
C GLU A 210 -11.16 -9.36 19.55
N GLU A 211 -12.00 -8.41 19.95
CA GLU A 211 -11.65 -7.36 20.88
C GLU A 211 -12.70 -7.25 21.98
N ILE A 212 -12.30 -7.40 23.22
CA ILE A 212 -13.16 -7.19 24.38
C ILE A 212 -12.68 -5.94 25.12
N VAL A 213 -13.57 -4.97 25.27
CA VAL A 213 -13.26 -3.66 25.86
C VAL A 213 -14.25 -3.34 26.96
N MET A 214 -13.73 -2.97 28.11
CA MET A 214 -14.47 -2.43 29.23
C MET A 214 -14.13 -0.95 29.42
N LYS A 215 -15.13 -0.06 29.38
CA LYS A 215 -14.97 1.40 29.48
C LYS A 215 -15.81 1.96 30.61
N SER A 216 -15.27 2.92 31.36
CA SER A 216 -16.06 3.70 32.32
C SER A 216 -17.19 4.47 31.63
N LYS A 217 -18.24 4.78 32.36
CA LYS A 217 -19.29 5.70 31.89
C LYS A 217 -18.73 7.12 31.73
N PRO A 218 -19.23 7.91 30.75
CA PRO A 218 -18.89 9.32 30.65
C PRO A 218 -19.43 10.13 31.82
N GLY A 219 -18.79 11.27 32.13
CA GLY A 219 -19.25 12.23 33.14
C GLY A 219 -18.50 12.19 34.48
N GLY A 220 -17.70 11.17 34.75
CA GLY A 220 -16.81 11.15 35.91
C GLY A 220 -15.46 11.82 35.62
N ASN A 221 -14.78 12.32 36.67
CA ASN A 221 -13.44 12.87 36.53
C ASN A 221 -12.42 11.81 36.08
N TRP A 222 -12.57 10.56 36.52
CA TRP A 222 -11.73 9.47 36.09
C TRP A 222 -12.44 8.63 35.03
N GLN A 223 -11.90 8.66 33.83
CA GLN A 223 -12.35 7.86 32.68
C GLN A 223 -11.26 6.86 32.33
N TRP A 224 -11.65 5.61 32.04
CA TRP A 224 -10.72 4.55 31.72
C TRP A 224 -11.28 3.59 30.66
N ALA A 225 -10.36 2.95 29.96
CA ALA A 225 -10.64 1.86 29.03
C ALA A 225 -9.61 0.74 29.25
N ASN A 226 -10.10 -0.50 29.43
CA ASN A 226 -9.30 -1.72 29.46
C ASN A 226 -9.71 -2.59 28.30
N GLY A 227 -8.77 -3.19 27.61
CA GLY A 227 -9.08 -4.07 26.49
C GLY A 227 -8.08 -5.20 26.34
N ILE A 228 -8.61 -6.29 25.80
CA ILE A 228 -7.84 -7.41 25.29
C ILE A 228 -8.17 -7.57 23.80
N PHE A 229 -7.17 -7.91 23.01
CA PHE A 229 -7.32 -8.07 21.58
C PHE A 229 -6.58 -9.32 21.13
N GLY A 230 -7.16 -10.04 20.17
CA GLY A 230 -6.52 -11.16 19.51
C GLY A 230 -6.92 -11.22 18.05
N PHE A 231 -5.99 -11.63 17.18
CA PHE A 231 -6.35 -11.99 15.83
C PHE A 231 -5.49 -13.13 15.32
N TYR A 232 -6.06 -13.86 14.39
CA TYR A 232 -5.37 -14.88 13.63
C TYR A 232 -5.66 -14.69 12.15
N GLN A 233 -4.60 -14.68 11.34
CA GLN A 233 -4.65 -14.53 9.90
C GLN A 233 -4.05 -15.76 9.23
N TRP A 234 -4.76 -16.30 8.24
CA TRP A 234 -4.27 -17.33 7.32
C TRP A 234 -4.12 -16.67 5.96
N LEU A 235 -2.91 -16.45 5.53
CA LEU A 235 -2.62 -15.92 4.19
C LEU A 235 -1.86 -16.99 3.40
N ASN A 236 -2.47 -17.44 2.31
CA ASN A 236 -1.82 -18.26 1.29
C ASN A 236 -1.59 -17.37 0.05
N THR A 237 -0.38 -17.42 -0.49
CA THR A 237 0.03 -16.71 -1.71
C THR A 237 0.61 -17.71 -2.70
N ASP A 238 0.02 -17.80 -3.88
CA ASP A 238 0.59 -18.41 -5.07
C ASP A 238 1.14 -17.30 -5.96
N GLY A 239 2.42 -17.35 -6.30
CA GLY A 239 3.08 -16.28 -7.06
C GLY A 239 4.03 -16.84 -8.12
N PRO A 240 3.51 -17.53 -9.17
CA PRO A 240 4.36 -17.98 -10.28
C PRO A 240 4.83 -16.77 -11.11
N VAL A 241 6.13 -16.82 -11.44
CA VAL A 241 6.78 -15.95 -12.42
C VAL A 241 7.13 -16.79 -13.64
N GLU A 242 6.74 -16.35 -14.82
CA GLU A 242 7.10 -17.00 -16.08
C GLU A 242 8.10 -16.12 -16.84
N PHE A 243 9.34 -16.56 -16.95
CA PHE A 243 10.31 -15.99 -17.87
C PHE A 243 9.98 -16.49 -19.28
N LYS A 244 9.71 -15.57 -20.13
CA LYS A 244 9.39 -15.81 -21.54
C LYS A 244 10.65 -15.80 -22.40
N LYS A 245 10.52 -15.87 -23.70
CA LYS A 245 11.64 -16.02 -24.62
C LYS A 245 12.75 -14.98 -24.42
N ASP A 246 12.41 -13.69 -24.40
CA ASP A 246 13.39 -12.62 -24.23
C ASP A 246 13.94 -12.62 -22.80
N GLY A 247 13.13 -13.02 -21.81
CA GLY A 247 13.56 -13.19 -20.42
C GLY A 247 14.59 -14.28 -20.26
N VAL A 248 14.38 -15.44 -20.87
CA VAL A 248 15.35 -16.54 -20.86
C VAL A 248 16.63 -16.11 -21.55
N THR A 249 16.55 -15.47 -22.72
CA THR A 249 17.73 -15.10 -23.52
C THR A 249 18.45 -13.87 -22.98
N GLU A 250 17.73 -12.76 -22.72
CA GLU A 250 18.37 -11.49 -22.37
C GLU A 250 18.69 -11.39 -20.87
N VAL A 251 17.78 -11.91 -19.99
CA VAL A 251 17.94 -11.77 -18.53
C VAL A 251 18.73 -12.90 -17.92
N ILE A 252 18.52 -14.16 -18.34
CA ILE A 252 19.20 -15.32 -17.74
C ILE A 252 20.47 -15.68 -18.50
N GLU A 253 20.35 -16.03 -19.80
CA GLU A 253 21.47 -16.53 -20.61
C GLU A 253 22.56 -15.46 -20.83
N ASN A 254 22.17 -14.26 -21.32
CA ASN A 254 23.14 -13.21 -21.58
C ASN A 254 23.81 -12.67 -20.30
N ASN A 255 23.07 -12.55 -19.20
CA ASN A 255 23.67 -12.17 -17.92
C ASN A 255 24.68 -13.21 -17.43
N ALA A 256 24.38 -14.51 -17.57
CA ALA A 256 25.31 -15.56 -17.22
C ALA A 256 26.58 -15.47 -18.11
N ASN A 257 26.41 -15.33 -19.42
CA ASN A 257 27.51 -15.24 -20.37
C ASN A 257 28.37 -13.97 -20.16
N ASN A 258 27.76 -12.83 -19.82
CA ASN A 258 28.47 -11.55 -19.56
C ASN A 258 29.28 -11.59 -18.25
N ASN A 259 28.90 -12.44 -17.29
CA ASN A 259 29.61 -12.60 -16.02
C ASN A 259 30.78 -13.59 -16.12
N PHE A 260 30.93 -14.32 -17.22
CA PHE A 260 32.10 -15.15 -17.43
C PHE A 260 33.38 -14.28 -17.65
N PRO A 261 34.56 -14.75 -17.17
CA PRO A 261 35.77 -14.02 -17.37
C PRO A 261 36.05 -13.72 -18.86
N ASN A 262 36.26 -12.44 -19.18
CA ASN A 262 36.52 -11.99 -20.53
C ASN A 262 37.92 -11.31 -20.61
N SER A 263 38.97 -12.12 -20.63
CA SER A 263 40.34 -11.65 -20.87
C SER A 263 41.05 -12.57 -21.84
N PRO A 264 42.07 -12.11 -22.59
CA PRO A 264 42.82 -12.93 -23.56
C PRO A 264 43.45 -14.20 -22.93
N ALA A 265 43.68 -14.20 -21.62
CA ALA A 265 44.24 -15.34 -20.88
C ALA A 265 43.19 -16.22 -20.21
N ALA A 266 41.94 -15.79 -20.17
CA ALA A 266 40.84 -16.55 -19.58
C ALA A 266 40.25 -17.55 -20.60
N PRO A 267 39.63 -18.64 -20.14
CA PRO A 267 38.85 -19.51 -21.01
C PRO A 267 37.64 -18.75 -21.56
N THR A 268 37.26 -19.04 -22.79
CA THR A 268 35.98 -18.64 -23.35
C THR A 268 34.90 -19.62 -22.89
N MET A 269 33.91 -19.15 -22.20
CA MET A 269 32.77 -19.94 -21.75
C MET A 269 31.48 -19.47 -22.40
N LYS A 270 30.63 -20.37 -22.80
CA LYS A 270 29.33 -20.05 -23.38
C LYS A 270 28.26 -21.00 -22.86
N LEU A 271 27.26 -20.41 -22.25
CA LEU A 271 26.01 -21.03 -21.85
C LEU A 271 24.96 -20.78 -22.95
N THR A 272 24.18 -21.80 -23.27
CA THR A 272 22.96 -21.67 -24.12
C THR A 272 21.82 -22.42 -23.44
N ILE A 273 20.69 -21.74 -23.24
CA ILE A 273 19.50 -22.32 -22.60
C ILE A 273 18.55 -22.83 -23.68
N ASN A 274 18.14 -24.10 -23.59
CA ASN A 274 17.26 -24.73 -24.58
C ASN A 274 15.77 -24.52 -24.27
N ASN A 275 15.41 -24.16 -23.04
CA ASN A 275 14.03 -23.90 -22.66
C ASN A 275 13.51 -22.64 -23.38
N PRO A 276 12.34 -22.69 -24.06
CA PRO A 276 11.72 -21.51 -24.63
C PRO A 276 11.14 -20.58 -23.56
N THR A 277 10.75 -21.12 -22.40
CA THR A 277 10.26 -20.41 -21.21
C THR A 277 10.75 -21.11 -19.95
N LEU A 278 10.88 -20.35 -18.84
CA LEU A 278 11.19 -20.89 -17.51
C LEU A 278 10.15 -20.40 -16.52
N ASN A 279 9.45 -21.34 -15.90
CA ASN A 279 8.48 -21.04 -14.83
C ASN A 279 9.14 -21.18 -13.47
N VAL A 280 9.01 -20.17 -12.63
CA VAL A 280 9.33 -20.21 -11.20
C VAL A 280 8.01 -20.23 -10.44
N SER A 281 7.66 -21.36 -9.86
CA SER A 281 6.49 -21.50 -8.99
C SER A 281 6.82 -21.03 -7.58
N GLY A 282 5.81 -20.55 -6.85
CA GLY A 282 5.95 -20.21 -5.44
C GLY A 282 4.62 -20.35 -4.72
N ASN A 283 4.61 -21.18 -3.67
CA ASN A 283 3.48 -21.30 -2.75
C ASN A 283 3.95 -20.98 -1.34
N PHE A 284 3.26 -20.01 -0.72
CA PHE A 284 3.65 -19.41 0.56
C PHE A 284 2.45 -19.35 1.50
N ASP A 285 2.54 -20.11 2.62
CA ASP A 285 1.60 -19.94 3.73
C ASP A 285 2.23 -19.04 4.78
N THR A 286 1.63 -17.88 5.03
CA THR A 286 2.12 -16.90 5.99
C THR A 286 1.13 -16.64 7.12
N PRO A 287 0.93 -17.61 8.04
CA PRO A 287 0.05 -17.40 9.18
C PRO A 287 0.63 -16.37 10.15
N THR A 288 -0.24 -15.50 10.67
CA THR A 288 0.11 -14.48 11.66
C THR A 288 -0.85 -14.57 12.85
N PHE A 289 -0.30 -14.68 14.06
CA PHE A 289 -1.02 -14.58 15.32
C PHE A 289 -0.62 -13.28 16.03
N SER A 290 -1.58 -12.56 16.61
CA SER A 290 -1.31 -11.43 17.48
C SER A 290 -2.25 -11.43 18.67
N ALA A 291 -1.73 -11.05 19.83
CA ALA A 291 -2.50 -10.84 21.05
C ALA A 291 -2.01 -9.58 21.76
N ALA A 292 -2.95 -8.84 22.35
CA ALA A 292 -2.61 -7.63 23.09
C ALA A 292 -3.47 -7.42 24.32
N ILE A 293 -2.90 -6.73 25.29
CA ILE A 293 -3.61 -6.17 26.43
C ILE A 293 -3.30 -4.68 26.54
N TYR A 294 -4.31 -3.87 26.84
CA TYR A 294 -4.11 -2.44 26.96
C TYR A 294 -4.98 -1.80 28.03
N HIS A 295 -4.47 -0.70 28.56
CA HIS A 295 -5.15 0.18 29.49
C HIS A 295 -4.89 1.64 29.12
N GLN A 296 -5.93 2.48 29.23
CA GLN A 296 -5.80 3.93 29.19
C GLN A 296 -6.67 4.56 30.25
N SER A 297 -6.11 5.47 31.02
CA SER A 297 -6.81 6.32 32.00
C SER A 297 -6.70 7.77 31.61
N THR A 298 -7.78 8.51 31.75
CA THR A 298 -7.82 9.97 31.67
C THR A 298 -8.43 10.51 32.97
N TYR A 299 -7.71 11.42 33.65
CA TYR A 299 -8.21 12.12 34.80
C TYR A 299 -8.51 13.58 34.40
N ASN A 300 -9.79 13.93 34.42
CA ASN A 300 -10.27 15.28 34.08
C ASN A 300 -10.29 16.17 35.32
N ASN A 301 -10.13 17.48 35.16
CA ASN A 301 -10.07 18.47 36.22
C ASN A 301 -8.96 18.16 37.26
N PHE A 302 -7.79 17.73 36.76
CA PHE A 302 -6.63 17.42 37.60
C PHE A 302 -6.00 18.70 38.12
N LEU A 303 -6.01 18.91 39.42
CA LEU A 303 -5.53 20.10 40.15
C LEU A 303 -6.31 21.40 39.82
N ILE A 304 -6.70 21.66 38.59
CA ILE A 304 -7.46 22.84 38.17
C ILE A 304 -8.57 22.41 37.18
N ASP A 305 -9.66 23.17 37.14
CA ASP A 305 -10.74 22.93 36.22
C ASP A 305 -10.26 23.02 34.75
N GLY A 306 -10.70 22.07 33.92
CA GLY A 306 -10.35 22.00 32.52
C GLY A 306 -9.01 21.31 32.22
N LEU A 307 -8.16 21.00 33.21
CA LEU A 307 -6.92 20.24 33.00
C LEU A 307 -7.19 18.74 33.00
N SER A 308 -6.84 18.06 31.93
CA SER A 308 -6.94 16.61 31.81
C SER A 308 -5.58 15.97 31.55
N ILE A 309 -5.30 14.87 32.22
CA ILE A 309 -4.09 14.07 32.03
C ILE A 309 -4.51 12.68 31.57
N THR A 310 -3.88 12.20 30.51
CA THR A 310 -4.10 10.85 29.97
C THR A 310 -2.80 10.06 30.03
N ALA A 311 -2.87 8.83 30.55
CA ALA A 311 -1.80 7.83 30.45
C ALA A 311 -2.35 6.53 29.90
N GLY A 312 -1.64 5.92 28.98
CA GLY A 312 -2.04 4.66 28.35
C GLY A 312 -0.84 3.78 28.07
N LEU A 313 -1.08 2.48 28.10
CA LEU A 313 -0.09 1.46 27.82
C LEU A 313 -0.74 0.28 27.10
N ARG A 314 -0.07 -0.23 26.07
CA ARG A 314 -0.45 -1.46 25.37
C ARG A 314 0.78 -2.34 25.22
N LEU A 315 0.60 -3.63 25.44
CA LEU A 315 1.56 -4.67 25.13
C LEU A 315 1.01 -5.52 24.01
N ASP A 316 1.70 -5.53 22.86
CA ASP A 316 1.37 -6.33 21.67
C ASP A 316 2.41 -7.45 21.52
N TYR A 317 1.94 -8.69 21.42
CA TYR A 317 2.73 -9.84 20.98
C TYR A 317 2.28 -10.24 19.59
N GLU A 318 3.22 -10.44 18.67
CA GLU A 318 2.94 -10.90 17.31
C GLU A 318 3.91 -12.01 16.92
N LYS A 319 3.37 -13.09 16.37
CA LYS A 319 4.15 -14.20 15.80
C LYS A 319 3.75 -14.39 14.35
N MET A 320 4.74 -14.34 13.47
CA MET A 320 4.60 -14.55 12.04
C MET A 320 5.42 -15.78 11.63
N SER A 321 4.86 -16.61 10.78
CA SER A 321 5.56 -17.74 10.19
C SER A 321 5.40 -17.70 8.68
N MET A 322 6.33 -18.34 7.96
CA MET A 322 6.23 -18.55 6.52
C MET A 322 6.63 -19.99 6.22
N ASN A 323 5.69 -20.80 5.71
CA ASN A 323 6.02 -22.05 5.04
C ASN A 323 6.15 -21.73 3.56
N TYR A 324 7.24 -22.12 2.94
CA TYR A 324 7.52 -21.80 1.54
C TYR A 324 7.90 -23.05 0.75
N ASN A 325 7.42 -23.08 -0.48
CA ASN A 325 7.80 -24.06 -1.48
C ASN A 325 7.87 -23.35 -2.84
N SER A 326 9.07 -23.21 -3.37
CA SER A 326 9.35 -22.58 -4.64
C SER A 326 10.26 -23.47 -5.47
N ALA A 327 10.00 -23.60 -6.75
CA ALA A 327 10.79 -24.41 -7.67
C ALA A 327 10.71 -23.84 -9.09
N SER A 328 11.76 -24.04 -9.87
CA SER A 328 11.73 -23.75 -11.30
C SER A 328 11.40 -24.98 -12.14
N THR A 329 10.92 -24.75 -13.36
CA THR A 329 11.06 -25.74 -14.43
C THR A 329 12.52 -26.12 -14.52
N PRO A 330 12.88 -27.44 -14.60
CA PRO A 330 14.26 -27.84 -14.80
C PRO A 330 14.88 -27.16 -16.03
N MET A 331 16.05 -26.53 -15.83
CA MET A 331 16.74 -25.85 -16.91
C MET A 331 17.48 -26.85 -17.77
N ASP A 332 17.14 -26.90 -19.06
CA ASP A 332 17.88 -27.65 -20.09
C ASP A 332 18.85 -26.69 -20.75
N PHE A 333 20.15 -27.00 -20.72
CA PHE A 333 21.19 -26.13 -21.20
C PHE A 333 22.35 -26.86 -21.86
N ASN A 334 23.06 -26.14 -22.73
CA ASN A 334 24.33 -26.53 -23.32
C ASN A 334 25.43 -25.64 -22.75
N PHE A 335 26.61 -26.21 -22.56
CA PHE A 335 27.77 -25.46 -22.08
C PHE A 335 28.98 -25.78 -22.91
N LYS A 336 29.69 -24.75 -23.36
CA LYS A 336 30.94 -24.83 -24.10
C LYS A 336 32.05 -24.14 -23.32
N PHE A 337 33.19 -24.82 -23.21
CA PHE A 337 34.41 -24.32 -22.60
C PHE A 337 35.56 -24.43 -23.59
N TYR A 338 36.21 -23.32 -23.90
CA TYR A 338 37.36 -23.22 -24.78
C TYR A 338 38.51 -22.51 -24.08
N MET A 339 39.71 -23.12 -24.08
CA MET A 339 40.91 -22.49 -23.53
C MET A 339 42.12 -22.83 -24.38
N GLN A 340 42.78 -21.80 -24.91
CA GLN A 340 44.04 -21.96 -25.63
C GLN A 340 45.15 -22.04 -24.59
N MET A 341 45.90 -23.17 -24.60
CA MET A 341 47.02 -23.39 -23.70
C MET A 341 48.34 -23.02 -24.40
N PRO A 342 49.34 -22.47 -23.67
CA PRO A 342 50.66 -22.25 -24.24
C PRO A 342 51.30 -23.59 -24.65
N PRO A 343 51.99 -23.65 -25.80
CA PRO A 343 52.70 -24.83 -26.21
C PRO A 343 53.70 -25.27 -25.12
N PRO A 344 53.92 -26.60 -24.90
CA PRO A 344 53.44 -27.75 -25.66
C PRO A 344 52.03 -28.32 -25.22
N ARG A 345 51.27 -27.58 -24.43
CA ARG A 345 49.97 -28.09 -23.92
C ARG A 345 48.91 -28.03 -25.01
N PRO A 346 48.02 -29.03 -25.12
CA PRO A 346 46.94 -29.03 -26.08
C PRO A 346 45.88 -27.98 -25.71
N THR A 347 45.18 -27.42 -26.70
CA THR A 347 43.99 -26.57 -26.53
C THR A 347 42.89 -27.43 -25.91
N ILE A 348 42.18 -26.88 -24.95
CA ILE A 348 40.99 -27.48 -24.36
C ILE A 348 39.79 -26.94 -25.12
N ASP A 349 38.99 -27.83 -25.77
CA ASP A 349 37.73 -27.47 -26.44
C ASP A 349 36.69 -28.56 -26.03
N LEU A 350 35.83 -28.20 -25.14
CA LEU A 350 34.82 -29.11 -24.54
C LEU A 350 33.45 -28.53 -24.72
N GLU A 351 32.49 -29.38 -25.11
CA GLU A 351 31.09 -29.00 -25.22
C GLU A 351 30.23 -30.16 -24.72
N SER A 352 29.24 -29.85 -23.88
CA SER A 352 28.19 -30.81 -23.52
C SER A 352 26.82 -30.20 -23.73
N LYS A 353 25.86 -31.02 -24.17
CA LYS A 353 24.52 -30.61 -24.56
C LYS A 353 23.47 -31.28 -23.72
N ASN A 354 22.29 -30.64 -23.61
CA ASN A 354 21.11 -31.17 -22.92
C ASN A 354 21.39 -31.57 -21.45
N MET A 355 22.18 -30.79 -20.77
CA MET A 355 22.37 -30.93 -19.33
C MET A 355 21.15 -30.35 -18.61
N ILE A 356 20.77 -30.99 -17.50
CA ILE A 356 19.56 -30.62 -16.74
C ILE A 356 19.95 -30.11 -15.35
N ALA A 357 19.48 -28.93 -15.02
CA ALA A 357 19.63 -28.33 -13.70
C ALA A 357 18.25 -28.03 -13.08
N PRO A 358 17.82 -28.83 -12.09
CA PRO A 358 16.62 -28.54 -11.30
C PRO A 358 16.95 -27.52 -10.22
N ALA A 359 15.99 -26.65 -9.85
CA ALA A 359 16.11 -25.82 -8.68
C ALA A 359 14.82 -25.84 -7.86
N GLY A 360 14.96 -25.91 -6.55
CA GLY A 360 13.83 -25.91 -5.63
C GLY A 360 14.27 -25.63 -4.20
N ILE A 361 13.50 -24.77 -3.55
CA ILE A 361 13.73 -24.35 -2.16
C ILE A 361 12.43 -24.52 -1.39
N ASN A 362 12.49 -25.24 -0.28
CA ASN A 362 11.35 -25.45 0.61
C ASN A 362 11.78 -25.35 2.08
N GLY A 363 10.86 -24.96 2.94
CA GLY A 363 11.15 -24.87 4.37
C GLY A 363 10.17 -24.03 5.14
N LYS A 364 10.62 -23.61 6.32
CA LYS A 364 9.82 -22.81 7.25
C LYS A 364 10.67 -21.75 7.96
N LEU A 365 10.12 -20.54 8.05
CA LEU A 365 10.64 -19.46 8.89
C LEU A 365 9.61 -19.04 9.94
N SER A 366 10.08 -18.52 11.06
CA SER A 366 9.23 -17.92 12.09
C SER A 366 9.96 -16.77 12.77
N ASN A 367 9.24 -15.69 13.02
CA ASN A 367 9.71 -14.53 13.79
C ASN A 367 8.61 -14.13 14.77
N ASP A 368 8.99 -13.65 15.94
CA ASP A 368 8.06 -13.08 16.91
C ASP A 368 8.59 -11.77 17.46
N TYR A 369 7.66 -10.90 17.86
CA TYR A 369 7.94 -9.56 18.31
C TYR A 369 7.05 -9.22 19.49
N LEU A 370 7.63 -8.53 20.48
CA LEU A 370 6.91 -7.95 21.61
C LEU A 370 7.06 -6.44 21.54
N GLN A 371 5.95 -5.70 21.51
CA GLN A 371 5.93 -4.25 21.40
C GLN A 371 5.21 -3.60 22.57
N LEU A 372 5.86 -2.62 23.18
CA LEU A 372 5.29 -1.78 24.21
C LEU A 372 4.92 -0.41 23.61
N LEU A 373 3.65 -0.01 23.72
CA LEU A 373 3.09 1.18 23.08
C LEU A 373 2.53 2.16 24.15
N PRO A 374 3.39 2.96 24.78
CA PRO A 374 2.96 3.97 25.74
C PRO A 374 2.36 5.18 25.03
N LYS A 375 1.45 5.85 25.73
CA LYS A 375 0.91 7.17 25.41
C LYS A 375 0.81 7.99 26.66
N PHE A 376 1.24 9.24 26.59
CA PHE A 376 1.00 10.26 27.59
C PHE A 376 0.47 11.52 26.92
N ALA A 377 -0.58 12.13 27.50
CA ALA A 377 -1.13 13.38 27.00
C ALA A 377 -1.57 14.28 28.14
N ILE A 378 -1.44 15.58 27.93
CA ILE A 378 -1.98 16.64 28.77
C ILE A 378 -2.82 17.55 27.90
N GLN A 379 -3.99 17.94 28.39
CA GLN A 379 -4.90 18.85 27.70
C GLN A 379 -5.44 19.86 28.70
N TYR A 380 -5.50 21.11 28.29
CA TYR A 380 -6.17 22.17 29.04
C TYR A 380 -7.29 22.80 28.23
N GLU A 381 -8.52 22.63 28.69
CA GLU A 381 -9.74 23.21 28.10
C GLU A 381 -10.21 24.38 28.94
N TRP A 382 -9.96 25.62 28.51
CA TRP A 382 -10.36 26.82 29.24
C TRP A 382 -11.81 27.24 28.96
N LYS A 383 -12.39 26.72 27.90
CA LYS A 383 -13.80 26.92 27.50
C LYS A 383 -14.20 25.74 26.63
N LYS A 384 -15.43 25.28 26.74
CA LYS A 384 -15.96 24.17 25.94
C LYS A 384 -15.64 24.33 24.45
N GLY A 385 -14.92 23.39 23.88
CA GLY A 385 -14.47 23.41 22.50
C GLY A 385 -13.21 24.25 22.23
N ASN A 386 -12.57 24.79 23.26
CA ASN A 386 -11.31 25.53 23.15
C ASN A 386 -10.28 24.90 24.08
N ASN A 387 -9.31 24.23 23.51
CA ASN A 387 -8.27 23.56 24.28
C ASN A 387 -6.90 23.65 23.61
N VAL A 388 -5.86 23.41 24.41
CA VAL A 388 -4.51 23.13 23.96
C VAL A 388 -4.12 21.77 24.52
N TYR A 389 -3.37 21.01 23.76
CA TYR A 389 -2.89 19.70 24.20
C TYR A 389 -1.44 19.48 23.80
N ALA A 390 -0.80 18.57 24.53
CA ALA A 390 0.48 17.98 24.16
C ALA A 390 0.39 16.47 24.35
N THR A 391 0.98 15.70 23.43
CA THR A 391 0.96 14.23 23.49
C THR A 391 2.30 13.66 23.07
N VAL A 392 2.68 12.58 23.75
CA VAL A 392 3.79 11.71 23.37
C VAL A 392 3.24 10.31 23.21
N SER A 393 3.49 9.68 22.08
CA SER A 393 3.00 8.34 21.80
C SER A 393 3.97 7.53 20.96
N ARG A 394 3.95 6.21 21.14
CA ARG A 394 4.69 5.27 20.31
C ARG A 394 3.73 4.46 19.44
N GLY A 395 4.07 4.33 18.16
CA GLY A 395 3.41 3.46 17.22
C GLY A 395 4.38 2.48 16.56
N TYR A 396 3.87 1.41 15.95
CA TYR A 396 4.68 0.50 15.17
C TYR A 396 3.92 -0.01 13.93
N ARG A 397 4.70 -0.47 12.95
CA ARG A 397 4.23 -1.21 11.79
C ARG A 397 4.86 -2.60 11.83
N SER A 398 4.06 -3.64 11.59
CA SER A 398 4.51 -5.03 11.66
C SER A 398 5.62 -5.33 10.65
N GLY A 399 6.51 -6.23 11.00
CA GLY A 399 7.44 -6.85 10.05
C GLY A 399 6.74 -7.82 9.10
N GLY A 400 7.50 -8.57 8.31
CA GLY A 400 6.93 -9.52 7.37
C GLY A 400 7.97 -10.26 6.54
N TYR A 401 7.49 -10.85 5.44
CA TYR A 401 8.29 -11.61 4.50
C TYR A 401 8.07 -11.12 3.06
N ASN A 402 9.16 -10.97 2.32
CA ASN A 402 9.20 -10.65 0.89
C ASN A 402 9.14 -11.94 0.07
N VAL A 403 7.96 -12.44 -0.23
CA VAL A 403 7.80 -13.67 -1.03
C VAL A 403 8.30 -13.52 -2.47
N GLN A 404 8.36 -12.29 -2.99
CA GLN A 404 8.89 -12.00 -4.33
C GLN A 404 10.39 -12.31 -4.46
N MET A 405 11.15 -12.28 -3.35
CA MET A 405 12.57 -12.62 -3.35
C MET A 405 12.85 -14.08 -3.72
N PHE A 406 11.85 -14.96 -3.65
CA PHE A 406 12.05 -16.35 -4.03
C PHE A 406 12.36 -16.54 -5.51
N SER A 407 11.97 -15.62 -6.39
CA SER A 407 12.39 -15.63 -7.80
C SER A 407 13.91 -15.45 -7.94
N ASP A 408 14.51 -14.57 -7.15
CA ASP A 408 15.97 -14.36 -7.14
C ASP A 408 16.70 -15.53 -6.49
N LEU A 409 16.17 -16.03 -5.37
CA LEU A 409 16.74 -17.19 -4.66
C LEU A 409 16.74 -18.45 -5.54
N ILE A 410 15.68 -18.67 -6.33
CA ILE A 410 15.63 -19.78 -7.30
C ILE A 410 16.63 -19.58 -8.44
N GLN A 411 16.88 -18.35 -8.89
CA GLN A 411 17.94 -18.11 -9.88
C GLN A 411 19.35 -18.43 -9.31
N SER A 412 19.61 -18.08 -8.04
CA SER A 412 20.87 -18.47 -7.36
C SER A 412 20.98 -19.99 -7.23
N GLU A 413 19.90 -20.69 -6.87
CA GLU A 413 19.88 -22.16 -6.80
C GLU A 413 20.06 -22.81 -8.17
N LEU A 414 19.49 -22.22 -9.25
CA LEU A 414 19.73 -22.66 -10.62
C LEU A 414 21.21 -22.59 -10.99
N LYS A 415 21.90 -21.49 -10.63
CA LYS A 415 23.36 -21.35 -10.88
C LYS A 415 24.14 -22.46 -10.15
N ASN A 416 23.83 -22.71 -8.88
CA ASN A 416 24.46 -23.79 -8.09
C ASN A 416 24.20 -25.16 -8.73
N SER A 417 22.96 -25.43 -9.12
CA SER A 417 22.55 -26.68 -9.76
C SER A 417 23.20 -26.86 -11.14
N MET A 418 23.32 -25.80 -11.94
CA MET A 418 24.03 -25.85 -13.22
C MET A 418 25.52 -26.16 -13.03
N LYS A 419 26.18 -25.51 -12.06
CA LYS A 419 27.57 -25.78 -11.68
C LYS A 419 27.74 -27.27 -11.30
N ALA A 420 26.85 -27.77 -10.44
CA ALA A 420 26.86 -29.18 -10.04
C ALA A 420 26.69 -30.13 -11.23
N ALA A 421 25.76 -29.83 -12.15
CA ALA A 421 25.54 -30.60 -13.36
C ALA A 421 26.76 -30.62 -14.27
N MET A 422 27.47 -29.49 -14.42
CA MET A 422 28.72 -29.40 -15.20
C MET A 422 29.85 -30.22 -14.56
N ILE A 423 30.06 -30.12 -13.24
CA ILE A 423 31.09 -30.86 -12.52
C ILE A 423 30.84 -32.37 -12.57
N ALA A 424 29.58 -32.79 -12.48
CA ALA A 424 29.18 -34.21 -12.57
C ALA A 424 29.26 -34.78 -14.00
N ASN A 425 29.38 -33.95 -15.01
CA ASN A 425 29.40 -34.34 -16.42
C ASN A 425 30.80 -34.88 -16.82
N LYS A 426 30.82 -36.07 -17.43
CA LYS A 426 32.05 -36.75 -17.88
C LYS A 426 32.85 -35.96 -18.88
N ASP A 427 32.19 -35.18 -19.73
CA ASP A 427 32.81 -34.34 -20.75
C ASP A 427 33.69 -33.24 -20.13
N PHE A 428 33.38 -32.78 -18.91
CA PHE A 428 34.10 -31.76 -18.19
C PHE A 428 34.99 -32.26 -17.05
N ALA A 429 35.16 -33.61 -16.90
CA ALA A 429 35.94 -34.21 -15.83
C ALA A 429 37.38 -33.63 -15.74
N SER A 430 38.00 -33.28 -16.87
CA SER A 430 39.36 -32.74 -16.92
C SER A 430 39.46 -31.28 -16.43
N ILE A 431 38.34 -30.56 -16.38
CA ILE A 431 38.26 -29.14 -15.98
C ILE A 431 37.37 -28.90 -14.77
N ALA A 432 36.89 -29.95 -14.10
CA ALA A 432 35.95 -29.84 -12.97
C ALA A 432 36.47 -28.89 -11.88
N ASN A 433 37.73 -29.00 -11.47
CA ASN A 433 38.37 -28.11 -10.50
C ASN A 433 38.43 -26.66 -10.99
N MET A 434 38.52 -26.43 -12.30
CA MET A 434 38.54 -25.09 -12.88
C MET A 434 37.13 -24.48 -12.85
N ILE A 435 36.11 -25.25 -13.19
CA ILE A 435 34.70 -24.83 -13.05
C ILE A 435 34.40 -24.49 -11.58
N GLU A 436 34.84 -25.31 -10.63
CA GLU A 436 34.69 -25.06 -9.18
C GLU A 436 35.24 -23.71 -8.77
N MET A 437 36.47 -23.36 -9.25
CA MET A 437 37.14 -22.11 -8.91
C MET A 437 36.53 -20.89 -9.63
N MET A 438 36.03 -21.05 -10.85
CA MET A 438 35.55 -19.95 -11.69
C MET A 438 34.07 -19.63 -11.43
N MET A 439 33.32 -20.58 -10.91
CA MET A 439 31.92 -20.41 -10.56
C MET A 439 31.75 -20.67 -9.05
N PRO A 440 32.00 -19.65 -8.21
CA PRO A 440 31.77 -19.79 -6.78
C PRO A 440 30.30 -20.12 -6.50
N GLU A 441 30.09 -20.90 -5.45
CA GLU A 441 28.73 -21.21 -4.99
C GLU A 441 28.04 -19.95 -4.46
N GLU A 442 26.79 -19.75 -4.87
CA GLU A 442 25.96 -18.66 -4.36
C GLU A 442 25.50 -19.01 -2.95
N ASP A 443 25.73 -18.10 -2.00
CA ASP A 443 25.24 -18.24 -0.62
C ASP A 443 23.76 -17.86 -0.56
N ILE A 444 22.89 -18.81 -0.20
CA ILE A 444 21.45 -18.63 -0.17
C ILE A 444 20.96 -18.52 1.28
N ASP A 445 21.02 -17.32 1.84
CA ASP A 445 20.40 -17.03 3.13
C ASP A 445 18.94 -16.56 2.94
N ILE A 446 18.03 -17.54 2.99
CA ILE A 446 16.59 -17.30 2.80
C ILE A 446 16.04 -16.34 3.84
N LYS A 447 16.48 -16.46 5.11
CA LYS A 447 15.97 -15.62 6.20
C LYS A 447 16.40 -14.16 6.02
N ALA A 448 17.68 -13.92 5.74
CA ALA A 448 18.21 -12.57 5.54
C ALA A 448 17.60 -11.90 4.30
N SER A 449 17.40 -12.67 3.20
CA SER A 449 16.87 -12.14 1.94
C SER A 449 15.37 -11.84 1.98
N THR A 450 14.59 -12.59 2.78
CA THR A 450 13.14 -12.49 2.73
C THR A 450 12.51 -11.73 3.90
N THR A 451 13.19 -11.61 5.04
CA THR A 451 12.60 -11.03 6.26
C THR A 451 12.85 -9.54 6.37
N TYR A 452 11.81 -8.77 6.67
CA TYR A 452 11.94 -7.38 7.12
C TYR A 452 11.38 -7.19 8.53
N LYS A 453 12.01 -6.28 9.29
CA LYS A 453 11.73 -6.03 10.71
C LYS A 453 10.55 -5.08 10.89
N PRO A 454 9.90 -5.06 12.07
CA PRO A 454 8.95 -4.01 12.44
C PRO A 454 9.61 -2.63 12.40
N GLU A 455 8.86 -1.65 11.91
CA GLU A 455 9.18 -0.22 11.99
C GLU A 455 8.46 0.37 13.20
N TYR A 456 9.10 1.30 13.92
CA TYR A 456 8.46 1.99 15.03
C TYR A 456 8.88 3.44 15.15
N SER A 457 7.95 4.27 15.63
CA SER A 457 8.21 5.69 15.79
C SER A 457 7.70 6.22 17.12
N TRP A 458 8.43 7.23 17.63
CA TRP A 458 7.98 8.13 18.66
C TRP A 458 7.46 9.41 18.05
N ASN A 459 6.26 9.81 18.45
CA ASN A 459 5.65 11.07 18.04
C ASN A 459 5.48 11.98 19.24
N TYR A 460 5.91 13.22 19.08
CA TYR A 460 5.74 14.34 20.00
C TYR A 460 4.90 15.38 19.30
N GLU A 461 3.76 15.72 19.85
CA GLU A 461 2.79 16.61 19.20
C GLU A 461 2.26 17.63 20.21
N ILE A 462 2.13 18.88 19.77
CA ILE A 462 1.40 19.93 20.47
C ILE A 462 0.35 20.48 19.50
N GLY A 463 -0.85 20.76 20.03
CA GLY A 463 -1.93 21.25 19.18
C GLY A 463 -3.00 22.00 19.96
N SER A 464 -3.96 22.51 19.22
CA SER A 464 -5.08 23.28 19.76
C SER A 464 -6.34 23.05 18.93
N HIS A 465 -7.47 22.87 19.60
CA HIS A 465 -8.79 22.91 18.99
C HIS A 465 -9.48 24.19 19.46
N LEU A 466 -9.95 25.01 18.53
CA LEU A 466 -10.53 26.30 18.80
C LEU A 466 -11.90 26.43 18.15
N THR A 467 -12.86 26.90 18.93
CA THR A 467 -14.18 27.31 18.46
C THR A 467 -14.32 28.80 18.73
N LEU A 468 -14.21 29.57 17.67
CA LEU A 468 -14.13 31.03 17.69
C LEU A 468 -15.36 31.64 17.01
N TRP A 469 -15.50 32.97 17.10
CA TRP A 469 -16.51 33.72 16.39
C TRP A 469 -17.91 33.13 16.61
N GLU A 470 -18.26 32.97 17.91
CA GLU A 470 -19.56 32.43 18.35
C GLU A 470 -19.94 31.09 17.71
N GLY A 471 -18.96 30.23 17.47
CA GLY A 471 -19.14 28.91 16.85
C GLY A 471 -19.16 28.91 15.32
N ARG A 472 -18.89 30.05 14.67
CA ARG A 472 -18.82 30.14 13.21
C ARG A 472 -17.45 29.78 12.63
N LEU A 473 -16.38 29.82 13.43
CA LEU A 473 -15.04 29.46 13.01
C LEU A 473 -14.49 28.35 13.91
N TRP A 474 -14.11 27.24 13.31
CA TRP A 474 -13.39 26.14 13.93
C TRP A 474 -11.97 26.09 13.37
N ALA A 475 -10.99 25.99 14.26
CA ALA A 475 -9.61 25.86 13.88
C ALA A 475 -8.96 24.72 14.65
N ASP A 476 -8.33 23.80 13.94
CA ASP A 476 -7.48 22.74 14.46
C ASP A 476 -6.04 23.01 14.03
N LEU A 477 -5.14 23.19 15.00
CA LEU A 477 -3.72 23.47 14.76
C LEU A 477 -2.88 22.39 15.43
N ALA A 478 -1.85 21.92 14.78
CA ALA A 478 -0.89 21.00 15.37
C ALA A 478 0.52 21.22 14.83
N ALA A 479 1.52 20.96 15.66
CA ALA A 479 2.91 20.82 15.28
C ALA A 479 3.43 19.51 15.86
N TYR A 480 4.27 18.80 15.10
CA TYR A 480 4.74 17.49 15.50
C TYR A 480 6.22 17.28 15.15
N TYR A 481 6.83 16.37 15.91
CA TYR A 481 8.12 15.78 15.64
C TYR A 481 8.04 14.27 15.80
N MET A 482 8.51 13.53 14.79
CA MET A 482 8.48 12.07 14.75
C MET A 482 9.87 11.52 14.45
N ASP A 483 10.35 10.60 15.29
CA ASP A 483 11.58 9.83 15.11
C ASP A 483 11.23 8.38 14.81
N THR A 484 11.65 7.90 13.62
CA THR A 484 11.32 6.56 13.12
C THR A 484 12.59 5.72 13.00
N LYS A 485 12.51 4.47 13.47
CA LYS A 485 13.58 3.47 13.38
C LYS A 485 13.12 2.29 12.55
N ASP A 486 14.08 1.66 11.84
CA ASP A 486 13.84 0.54 10.93
C ASP A 486 12.73 0.86 9.91
N GLN A 487 12.74 2.09 9.38
CA GLN A 487 11.71 2.58 8.47
C GLN A 487 11.53 1.63 7.28
N GLN A 488 10.30 1.20 7.05
CA GLN A 488 9.97 0.33 5.93
C GLN A 488 9.70 1.16 4.68
N ILE A 489 10.49 0.91 3.65
CA ILE A 489 10.29 1.46 2.30
C ILE A 489 10.04 0.33 1.31
N SER A 490 9.26 0.62 0.28
CA SER A 490 8.98 -0.33 -0.79
C SER A 490 9.74 0.06 -2.04
N GLN A 491 10.57 -0.84 -2.54
CA GLN A 491 11.36 -0.66 -3.77
C GLN A 491 11.27 -1.91 -4.65
N PHE A 492 11.70 -1.84 -5.90
CA PHE A 492 11.89 -3.05 -6.70
C PHE A 492 13.15 -3.78 -6.26
N ALA A 493 13.12 -5.11 -6.32
CA ALA A 493 14.34 -5.93 -6.19
C ALA A 493 15.34 -5.53 -7.29
N GLU A 494 16.63 -5.73 -7.06
CA GLU A 494 17.67 -5.39 -8.06
C GLU A 494 17.46 -6.15 -9.38
N SER A 495 16.93 -7.35 -9.33
CA SER A 495 16.53 -8.14 -10.49
C SER A 495 15.36 -7.55 -11.29
N GLY A 496 14.57 -6.66 -10.69
CA GLY A 496 13.30 -6.19 -11.23
C GLY A 496 12.12 -7.15 -11.06
N LEU A 497 12.35 -8.32 -10.45
CA LEU A 497 11.35 -9.42 -10.35
C LEU A 497 10.28 -9.22 -9.26
N GLY A 498 10.07 -8.02 -8.79
CA GLY A 498 8.99 -7.69 -7.87
C GLY A 498 9.33 -6.58 -6.91
N ARG A 499 8.32 -6.11 -6.23
CA ARG A 499 8.48 -5.10 -5.17
C ARG A 499 8.71 -5.77 -3.83
N ILE A 500 9.71 -5.29 -3.13
CA ILE A 500 10.10 -5.75 -1.80
C ILE A 500 10.01 -4.63 -0.78
N THR A 501 9.88 -4.98 0.47
CA THR A 501 9.99 -4.07 1.60
C THR A 501 11.36 -4.22 2.23
N VAL A 502 12.07 -3.12 2.40
CA VAL A 502 13.36 -3.07 3.10
C VAL A 502 13.30 -2.15 4.30
N ASN A 503 14.16 -2.36 5.28
CA ASN A 503 14.30 -1.45 6.41
C ASN A 503 15.40 -0.43 6.13
N ALA A 504 15.00 0.83 5.93
CA ALA A 504 15.89 1.96 5.61
C ALA A 504 16.39 2.66 6.89
N GLY A 505 17.00 1.93 7.81
CA GLY A 505 17.62 2.51 9.01
C GLY A 505 16.69 3.49 9.77
N LYS A 506 17.05 4.80 9.81
CA LYS A 506 16.30 5.81 10.58
C LYS A 506 15.88 6.99 9.73
N SER A 507 14.74 7.56 10.08
CA SER A 507 14.29 8.85 9.55
C SER A 507 13.71 9.73 10.64
N ARG A 508 13.64 11.01 10.37
CA ARG A 508 12.92 11.99 11.18
C ARG A 508 11.93 12.75 10.31
N SER A 509 10.80 13.08 10.91
CA SER A 509 9.78 13.91 10.27
C SER A 509 9.30 14.95 11.27
N TYR A 510 9.19 16.20 10.84
CA TYR A 510 8.53 17.24 11.62
C TYR A 510 7.71 18.14 10.72
N GLY A 511 6.68 18.73 11.30
CA GLY A 511 5.77 19.54 10.52
C GLY A 511 4.76 20.30 11.34
N ALA A 512 3.91 21.01 10.61
CA ALA A 512 2.79 21.72 11.17
C ALA A 512 1.55 21.53 10.29
N GLU A 513 0.40 21.47 10.93
CA GLU A 513 -0.90 21.31 10.29
C GLU A 513 -1.88 22.34 10.78
N ALA A 514 -2.70 22.86 9.87
CA ALA A 514 -3.81 23.74 10.19
C ALA A 514 -5.05 23.31 9.41
N ALA A 515 -6.20 23.20 10.08
CA ALA A 515 -7.48 23.00 9.43
C ALA A 515 -8.49 24.02 9.95
N LEU A 516 -9.11 24.75 9.03
CA LEU A 516 -10.05 25.83 9.31
C LEU A 516 -11.40 25.50 8.66
N ARG A 517 -12.49 25.76 9.37
CA ARG A 517 -13.85 25.74 8.82
C ARG A 517 -14.56 27.00 9.28
N ALA A 518 -15.12 27.75 8.35
CA ALA A 518 -15.80 28.99 8.64
C ALA A 518 -17.19 29.04 7.98
N SER A 519 -18.21 29.32 8.77
CA SER A 519 -19.54 29.72 8.31
C SER A 519 -19.59 31.27 8.25
N ILE A 520 -19.16 31.82 7.11
CA ILE A 520 -19.04 33.27 6.93
C ILE A 520 -20.42 33.93 7.02
N THR A 521 -21.39 33.32 6.33
CA THR A 521 -22.82 33.67 6.41
C THR A 521 -23.64 32.37 6.47
N ASP A 522 -24.95 32.46 6.64
CA ASP A 522 -25.84 31.29 6.59
C ASP A 522 -25.90 30.65 5.19
N ALA A 523 -25.44 31.35 4.16
CA ALA A 523 -25.40 30.87 2.79
C ALA A 523 -23.98 30.51 2.33
N PHE A 524 -22.95 31.09 2.93
CA PHE A 524 -21.57 30.94 2.49
C PHE A 524 -20.66 30.30 3.56
N SER A 525 -20.04 29.19 3.23
CA SER A 525 -19.07 28.52 4.08
C SER A 525 -17.78 28.21 3.32
N MET A 526 -16.68 28.21 4.06
CA MET A 526 -15.35 27.88 3.55
C MET A 526 -14.67 26.87 4.46
N ASN A 527 -13.81 26.05 3.87
CA ASN A 527 -12.86 25.22 4.61
C ASN A 527 -11.47 25.38 3.96
N ALA A 528 -10.45 25.34 4.79
CA ALA A 528 -9.06 25.31 4.34
C ALA A 528 -8.29 24.32 5.22
N SER A 529 -7.42 23.53 4.63
CA SER A 529 -6.44 22.76 5.38
C SER A 529 -5.08 22.87 4.70
N TYR A 530 -4.05 23.00 5.53
CA TYR A 530 -2.68 23.10 5.09
C TYR A 530 -1.82 22.19 5.97
N GLY A 531 -0.90 21.45 5.36
CA GLY A 531 0.10 20.66 6.03
C GLY A 531 1.48 20.96 5.46
N TYR A 532 2.45 21.12 6.35
CA TYR A 532 3.87 21.17 6.03
C TYR A 532 4.54 19.95 6.67
N THR A 533 5.33 19.21 5.89
CA THR A 533 6.09 18.06 6.35
C THR A 533 7.52 18.11 5.84
N TYR A 534 8.48 18.03 6.75
CA TYR A 534 9.88 17.83 6.45
C TYR A 534 10.29 16.44 6.94
N ALA A 535 10.47 15.51 6.02
CA ALA A 535 10.82 14.11 6.31
C ALA A 535 12.11 13.73 5.58
N THR A 536 13.13 13.32 6.34
CA THR A 536 14.46 12.99 5.79
C THR A 536 15.03 11.75 6.47
N PHE A 537 15.85 10.99 5.72
CA PHE A 537 16.67 9.93 6.29
C PHE A 537 17.75 10.50 7.19
N THR A 538 17.97 9.88 8.32
CA THR A 538 19.05 10.24 9.27
C THR A 538 20.14 9.17 9.36
N ASP A 539 19.81 7.94 8.95
CA ASP A 539 20.71 6.80 8.94
C ASP A 539 20.22 5.80 7.90
N TYR A 540 20.60 6.02 6.62
CA TYR A 540 20.28 5.11 5.53
C TYR A 540 21.45 5.02 4.56
N VAL A 541 22.27 3.98 4.74
CA VAL A 541 23.41 3.65 3.89
C VAL A 541 23.22 2.25 3.34
N VAL A 542 23.14 2.13 2.04
CA VAL A 542 23.10 0.85 1.33
C VAL A 542 24.54 0.34 1.23
N LYS A 543 24.78 -0.88 1.67
CA LYS A 543 26.11 -1.50 1.66
C LYS A 543 26.15 -2.63 0.64
N GLN A 544 27.30 -2.81 0.00
CA GLN A 544 27.59 -3.95 -0.85
C GLN A 544 28.89 -4.60 -0.43
N LYS A 545 29.06 -5.89 -0.73
CA LYS A 545 30.35 -6.59 -0.57
C LYS A 545 31.26 -6.22 -1.73
N ASP A 546 32.52 -5.89 -1.44
CA ASP A 546 33.57 -5.77 -2.45
C ASP A 546 34.07 -7.16 -2.92
N LYS A 547 35.05 -7.19 -3.83
CA LYS A 547 35.62 -8.44 -4.37
C LYS A 547 36.29 -9.30 -3.30
N ASP A 548 36.68 -8.71 -2.18
CA ASP A 548 37.32 -9.37 -1.04
C ASP A 548 36.32 -9.75 0.06
N GLY A 549 35.01 -9.52 -0.15
CA GLY A 549 33.94 -9.84 0.77
C GLY A 549 33.71 -8.80 1.88
N ASN A 550 34.42 -7.65 1.87
CA ASN A 550 34.24 -6.58 2.84
C ASN A 550 33.03 -5.73 2.49
N LEU A 551 32.29 -5.29 3.51
CA LEU A 551 31.16 -4.38 3.32
C LEU A 551 31.67 -2.95 3.03
N GLN A 552 31.32 -2.42 1.88
CA GLN A 552 31.54 -1.03 1.49
C GLN A 552 30.21 -0.28 1.29
N ASP A 553 30.22 1.03 1.50
CA ASP A 553 29.05 1.88 1.25
C ASP A 553 28.84 2.00 -0.27
N LYS A 554 27.72 1.48 -0.77
CA LYS A 554 27.28 1.61 -2.17
C LYS A 554 26.62 2.96 -2.40
N GLU A 555 25.66 3.29 -1.56
CA GLU A 555 24.87 4.52 -1.64
C GLU A 555 24.63 5.08 -0.24
N ASN A 556 24.69 6.40 -0.09
CA ASN A 556 24.40 7.11 1.15
C ASN A 556 23.27 8.12 0.94
N TYR A 557 22.11 7.82 1.51
CA TYR A 557 20.91 8.64 1.39
C TYR A 557 20.64 9.53 2.61
N ASN A 558 21.59 9.66 3.54
CA ASN A 558 21.47 10.53 4.71
C ASN A 558 21.24 11.98 4.30
N GLY A 559 20.20 12.59 4.87
CA GLY A 559 19.76 13.95 4.55
C GLY A 559 18.79 14.05 3.37
N ASN A 560 18.65 13.00 2.54
CA ASN A 560 17.67 12.97 1.47
C ASN A 560 16.24 12.90 2.02
N TYR A 561 15.30 13.46 1.26
CA TYR A 561 13.89 13.38 1.58
C TYR A 561 13.38 11.95 1.43
N VAL A 562 12.49 11.56 2.37
CA VAL A 562 11.77 10.28 2.28
C VAL A 562 10.85 10.32 1.07
N PRO A 563 10.91 9.31 0.17
CA PRO A 563 10.06 9.25 -1.02
C PRO A 563 8.57 9.26 -0.72
N PHE A 564 7.76 9.73 -1.67
CA PHE A 564 6.29 9.77 -1.63
C PHE A 564 5.69 10.72 -0.58
N VAL A 565 6.49 11.52 0.10
CA VAL A 565 6.02 12.50 1.09
C VAL A 565 5.97 13.89 0.46
N PRO A 566 4.77 14.47 0.23
CA PRO A 566 4.66 15.84 -0.24
C PRO A 566 5.12 16.82 0.84
N LYS A 567 5.96 17.77 0.46
CA LYS A 567 6.47 18.80 1.39
C LYS A 567 5.38 19.74 1.89
N HIS A 568 4.38 19.97 1.06
CA HIS A 568 3.22 20.81 1.35
C HIS A 568 1.95 20.10 0.86
N THR A 569 0.89 20.19 1.61
CA THR A 569 -0.46 19.81 1.19
C THR A 569 -1.41 20.97 1.43
N LEU A 570 -2.27 21.26 0.48
CA LEU A 570 -3.26 22.31 0.58
C LEU A 570 -4.61 21.82 0.06
N ASN A 571 -5.65 22.07 0.83
CA ASN A 571 -7.03 21.93 0.39
C ASN A 571 -7.77 23.24 0.73
N VAL A 572 -8.47 23.82 -0.23
CA VAL A 572 -9.35 24.98 -0.01
C VAL A 572 -10.68 24.70 -0.66
N GLY A 573 -11.74 24.71 0.12
CA GLY A 573 -13.10 24.51 -0.34
C GLY A 573 -14.00 25.71 -0.03
N ALA A 574 -14.93 25.98 -0.91
CA ALA A 574 -15.97 27.00 -0.72
C ALA A 574 -17.32 26.44 -1.15
N GLN A 575 -18.36 26.79 -0.42
CA GLN A 575 -19.73 26.40 -0.70
C GLN A 575 -20.64 27.64 -0.57
N TYR A 576 -21.52 27.80 -1.55
CA TYR A 576 -22.57 28.79 -1.51
C TYR A 576 -23.93 28.15 -1.75
N ILE A 577 -24.94 28.51 -0.94
CA ILE A 577 -26.30 27.98 -1.01
C ILE A 577 -27.25 29.13 -1.38
N PHE A 578 -27.77 29.08 -2.61
CA PHE A 578 -28.88 29.95 -3.04
C PHE A 578 -30.19 29.30 -2.62
N ARG A 579 -30.93 29.95 -1.71
CA ARG A 579 -32.30 29.58 -1.35
C ARG A 579 -33.25 30.21 -2.33
N ILE A 580 -34.12 29.41 -2.93
CA ILE A 580 -35.06 29.83 -3.95
C ILE A 580 -36.45 29.89 -3.33
N ALA A 581 -37.26 30.92 -3.70
CA ALA A 581 -38.61 31.11 -3.16
C ALA A 581 -39.53 29.90 -3.44
N PRO A 582 -40.49 29.57 -2.56
CA PRO A 582 -41.45 28.50 -2.79
C PRO A 582 -42.20 28.68 -4.14
N ARG A 583 -42.54 27.57 -4.82
CA ARG A 583 -43.21 27.48 -6.14
C ARG A 583 -42.25 27.43 -7.35
N HIS A 584 -40.93 27.42 -7.18
CA HIS A 584 -39.98 27.18 -8.26
C HIS A 584 -39.70 25.69 -8.41
N TRP A 585 -39.01 25.35 -9.51
CA TRP A 585 -38.62 23.95 -9.84
C TRP A 585 -37.64 23.36 -8.83
N PHE A 586 -36.86 24.22 -8.13
CA PHE A 586 -35.91 23.84 -7.11
C PHE A 586 -36.12 24.66 -5.84
N ASP A 587 -35.79 24.09 -4.68
CA ASP A 587 -35.84 24.77 -3.38
C ASP A 587 -34.52 25.48 -3.08
N ARG A 588 -33.41 24.91 -3.59
CA ARG A 588 -32.08 25.47 -3.43
C ARG A 588 -31.15 25.06 -4.54
N ILE A 589 -30.15 25.92 -4.82
CA ILE A 589 -28.98 25.62 -5.65
C ILE A 589 -27.77 25.70 -4.76
N GLN A 590 -26.97 24.63 -4.73
CA GLN A 590 -25.72 24.58 -3.97
C GLN A 590 -24.56 24.52 -4.95
N VAL A 591 -23.64 25.48 -4.82
CA VAL A 591 -22.41 25.54 -5.60
C VAL A 591 -21.24 25.22 -4.67
N ASN A 592 -20.40 24.27 -5.07
CA ASN A 592 -19.19 23.90 -4.35
C ASN A 592 -17.99 24.00 -5.29
N ALA A 593 -16.90 24.54 -4.80
CA ALA A 593 -15.60 24.51 -5.44
C ALA A 593 -14.56 24.01 -4.44
N ASN A 594 -13.61 23.21 -4.92
CA ASN A 594 -12.55 22.66 -4.09
C ASN A 594 -11.24 22.64 -4.87
N PHE A 595 -10.20 23.27 -4.32
CA PHE A 595 -8.85 23.26 -4.83
C PHE A 595 -7.96 22.36 -3.95
N ASN A 596 -7.34 21.36 -4.54
CA ASN A 596 -6.39 20.45 -3.87
C ASN A 596 -5.02 20.63 -4.50
N ALA A 597 -3.99 20.79 -3.68
CA ALA A 597 -2.63 20.93 -4.17
C ALA A 597 -1.64 20.14 -3.32
N ALA A 598 -0.58 19.67 -3.96
CA ALA A 598 0.57 19.06 -3.33
C ALA A 598 1.85 19.78 -3.72
N GLY A 599 2.76 19.95 -2.77
CA GLY A 599 4.10 20.47 -2.98
C GLY A 599 4.99 19.45 -3.66
N ARG A 600 6.31 19.74 -3.69
CA ARG A 600 7.25 18.80 -4.28
C ARG A 600 7.20 17.44 -3.60
N ILE A 601 7.19 16.38 -4.40
CA ILE A 601 7.26 14.98 -3.99
C ILE A 601 8.45 14.36 -4.68
N TYR A 602 9.36 13.76 -3.92
CA TYR A 602 10.44 12.95 -4.47
C TYR A 602 9.98 11.50 -4.59
N TRP A 603 10.39 10.84 -5.68
CA TRP A 603 9.93 9.49 -5.98
C TRP A 603 10.98 8.41 -5.65
N THR A 604 12.23 8.80 -5.54
CA THR A 604 13.38 7.91 -5.30
C THR A 604 14.13 8.32 -4.05
N GLU A 605 14.88 7.41 -3.47
CA GLU A 605 15.73 7.64 -2.30
C GLU A 605 16.88 8.60 -2.63
N ALA A 606 17.36 8.57 -3.87
CA ALA A 606 18.38 9.49 -4.38
C ALA A 606 17.88 10.93 -4.58
N ASN A 607 16.56 11.14 -4.55
CA ASN A 607 15.86 12.41 -4.81
C ASN A 607 16.15 13.01 -6.21
N ASN A 608 16.54 12.20 -7.18
CA ASN A 608 16.83 12.61 -8.56
C ASN A 608 15.56 12.80 -9.40
N VAL A 609 14.45 12.14 -9.05
CA VAL A 609 13.16 12.28 -9.74
C VAL A 609 12.10 12.84 -8.79
N SER A 610 11.40 13.88 -9.24
CA SER A 610 10.38 14.53 -8.42
C SER A 610 9.22 15.09 -9.22
N GLN A 611 8.03 15.12 -8.62
CA GLN A 611 6.90 15.92 -9.07
C GLN A 611 7.00 17.31 -8.44
N ALA A 612 6.99 18.36 -9.26
CA ALA A 612 6.89 19.73 -8.78
C ALA A 612 5.49 20.02 -8.20
N PHE A 613 5.34 21.20 -7.58
CA PHE A 613 4.02 21.64 -7.09
C PHE A 613 2.95 21.54 -8.19
N TYR A 614 1.81 20.97 -7.84
CA TYR A 614 0.63 20.94 -8.70
C TYR A 614 -0.66 21.12 -7.88
N GLY A 615 -1.72 21.54 -8.58
CA GLY A 615 -3.05 21.65 -7.97
C GLY A 615 -4.15 21.32 -8.97
N THR A 616 -5.25 20.78 -8.45
CA THR A 616 -6.45 20.43 -9.21
C THR A 616 -7.66 21.18 -8.65
N LEU A 617 -8.48 21.72 -9.54
CA LEU A 617 -9.74 22.38 -9.19
C LEU A 617 -10.91 21.43 -9.50
N ASN A 618 -11.80 21.28 -8.52
CA ASN A 618 -13.02 20.49 -8.66
C ASN A 618 -14.23 21.38 -8.38
N GLY A 619 -15.33 21.13 -9.08
CA GLY A 619 -16.56 21.90 -8.93
C GLY A 619 -17.80 21.01 -8.90
N ARG A 620 -18.86 21.49 -8.26
CA ARG A 620 -20.16 20.81 -8.23
C ARG A 620 -21.28 21.85 -8.09
N VAL A 621 -22.29 21.73 -8.93
CA VAL A 621 -23.55 22.49 -8.84
C VAL A 621 -24.67 21.50 -8.62
N SER A 622 -25.37 21.61 -7.50
CA SER A 622 -26.49 20.73 -7.14
C SER A 622 -27.80 21.53 -7.14
N LEU A 623 -28.81 21.01 -7.83
CA LEU A 623 -30.17 21.51 -7.88
C LEU A 623 -31.03 20.58 -7.03
N GLU A 624 -31.61 21.09 -5.95
CA GLU A 624 -32.29 20.27 -4.95
C GLU A 624 -33.76 20.63 -4.83
N LYS A 625 -34.62 19.61 -4.76
CA LYS A 625 -36.08 19.71 -4.54
C LYS A 625 -36.53 18.62 -3.56
N GLY A 626 -37.00 19.03 -2.38
CA GLY A 626 -37.40 18.08 -1.35
C GLY A 626 -36.34 17.02 -1.08
N ASN A 627 -36.65 15.77 -1.35
CA ASN A 627 -35.79 14.61 -1.15
C ASN A 627 -34.96 14.23 -2.41
N GLY A 628 -35.07 15.01 -3.49
CA GLY A 628 -34.36 14.77 -4.75
C GLY A 628 -33.26 15.82 -5.02
N ALA A 629 -32.24 15.42 -5.74
CA ALA A 629 -31.18 16.30 -6.20
C ALA A 629 -30.62 15.84 -7.54
N ILE A 630 -30.34 16.80 -8.42
CA ILE A 630 -29.55 16.61 -9.64
C ILE A 630 -28.29 17.45 -9.49
N ALA A 631 -27.13 16.90 -9.72
CA ALA A 631 -25.88 17.63 -9.58
C ALA A 631 -24.97 17.40 -10.79
N PHE A 632 -24.42 18.49 -11.30
CA PHE A 632 -23.35 18.51 -12.28
C PHE A 632 -22.02 18.67 -11.57
N TRP A 633 -21.04 17.87 -11.96
CA TRP A 633 -19.73 17.94 -11.34
C TRP A 633 -18.61 17.94 -12.38
N ILE A 634 -17.51 18.58 -12.02
CA ILE A 634 -16.26 18.59 -12.76
C ILE A 634 -15.12 18.24 -11.81
N ARG A 635 -14.20 17.38 -12.25
CA ARG A 635 -12.96 17.05 -11.55
C ARG A 635 -11.78 17.44 -12.43
N ASN A 636 -10.71 17.92 -11.79
CA ASN A 636 -9.53 18.44 -12.48
C ASN A 636 -9.94 19.43 -13.61
N ALA A 637 -10.74 20.45 -13.27
CA ALA A 637 -11.35 21.41 -14.22
C ALA A 637 -10.32 22.18 -15.06
N LEU A 638 -9.08 22.27 -14.59
CA LEU A 638 -7.97 22.93 -15.30
C LEU A 638 -7.17 21.95 -16.18
N ASP A 639 -7.61 20.69 -16.26
CA ASP A 639 -6.94 19.59 -16.95
C ASP A 639 -5.43 19.51 -16.65
N LYS A 640 -5.07 19.72 -15.37
CA LYS A 640 -3.67 19.75 -14.94
C LYS A 640 -3.05 18.35 -15.07
N GLU A 641 -2.03 18.23 -15.90
CA GLU A 641 -1.17 17.04 -15.94
C GLU A 641 -0.20 17.06 -14.75
N TYR A 642 -0.03 15.90 -14.11
CA TYR A 642 0.91 15.67 -13.03
C TYR A 642 1.28 14.20 -12.93
N GLN A 643 2.45 13.90 -12.36
CA GLN A 643 2.87 12.55 -12.04
C GLN A 643 2.20 12.13 -10.71
N ALA A 644 1.41 11.06 -10.76
CA ALA A 644 0.78 10.48 -9.58
C ALA A 644 1.68 9.46 -8.88
N PHE A 645 2.62 8.86 -9.62
CA PHE A 645 3.52 7.83 -9.16
C PHE A 645 4.70 7.69 -10.14
N TYR A 646 5.89 7.33 -9.63
CA TYR A 646 7.07 6.98 -10.43
C TYR A 646 7.82 5.85 -9.74
N PHE A 647 8.45 4.99 -10.52
CA PHE A 647 9.34 3.93 -10.06
C PHE A 647 10.34 3.55 -11.13
N GLU A 648 11.37 2.83 -10.70
CA GLU A 648 12.44 2.30 -11.56
C GLU A 648 12.49 0.79 -11.44
N THR A 649 12.64 0.10 -12.56
CA THR A 649 12.84 -1.35 -12.64
C THR A 649 13.66 -1.71 -13.86
N MET A 650 14.57 -2.69 -13.75
CA MET A 650 15.42 -3.18 -14.84
C MET A 650 16.12 -2.05 -15.62
N GLY A 651 16.62 -1.02 -14.91
CA GLY A 651 17.28 0.14 -15.52
C GLY A 651 16.37 1.07 -16.32
N ASN A 652 15.05 0.89 -16.25
CA ASN A 652 14.06 1.71 -16.91
C ASN A 652 13.22 2.49 -15.89
N GLY A 653 12.85 3.73 -16.25
CA GLY A 653 11.92 4.55 -15.47
C GLY A 653 10.50 4.45 -16.00
N PHE A 654 9.52 4.42 -15.09
CA PHE A 654 8.10 4.37 -15.41
C PHE A 654 7.32 5.35 -14.53
N MET A 655 6.31 5.99 -15.10
CA MET A 655 5.43 6.87 -14.34
C MET A 655 3.96 6.59 -14.60
N GLN A 656 3.12 6.85 -13.61
CA GLN A 656 1.69 6.94 -13.76
C GLN A 656 1.27 8.42 -13.76
N LYS A 657 0.48 8.83 -14.75
CA LYS A 657 -0.10 10.17 -14.81
C LYS A 657 -1.34 10.26 -13.91
N GLY A 658 -1.61 11.47 -13.40
CA GLY A 658 -2.86 11.79 -12.76
C GLY A 658 -4.05 11.72 -13.72
N ARG A 659 -5.26 11.60 -13.18
CA ARG A 659 -6.48 11.51 -14.01
C ARG A 659 -6.74 12.85 -14.71
N PRO A 660 -7.12 12.84 -15.99
CA PRO A 660 -7.46 14.04 -16.74
C PRO A 660 -8.77 14.67 -16.27
N MET A 661 -9.19 15.76 -16.89
CA MET A 661 -10.48 16.39 -16.62
C MET A 661 -11.64 15.42 -16.82
N GLN A 662 -12.57 15.41 -15.87
CA GLN A 662 -13.77 14.58 -15.90
C GLN A 662 -15.01 15.45 -15.65
N LEU A 663 -16.10 15.13 -16.33
CA LEU A 663 -17.41 15.75 -16.21
C LEU A 663 -18.45 14.66 -15.94
N GLY A 664 -19.49 15.01 -15.18
CA GLY A 664 -20.58 14.08 -14.97
C GLY A 664 -21.80 14.68 -14.29
N VAL A 665 -22.81 13.85 -14.17
CA VAL A 665 -24.09 14.15 -13.55
C VAL A 665 -24.40 13.08 -12.52
N ASP A 666 -24.87 13.53 -11.35
CA ASP A 666 -25.41 12.68 -10.30
C ASP A 666 -26.91 12.95 -10.14
N VAL A 667 -27.70 11.90 -9.96
CA VAL A 667 -29.08 11.97 -9.49
C VAL A 667 -29.17 11.28 -8.14
N ARG A 668 -29.77 11.94 -7.17
CA ARG A 668 -30.05 11.39 -5.84
C ARG A 668 -31.52 11.52 -5.53
N CYS A 669 -32.09 10.44 -4.98
CA CYS A 669 -33.45 10.44 -4.50
C CYS A 669 -33.50 9.73 -3.15
N ARG A 670 -34.39 10.21 -2.27
CA ARG A 670 -34.71 9.57 -1.00
C ARG A 670 -36.22 9.36 -0.91
N PHE A 671 -36.63 8.18 -0.61
CA PHE A 671 -38.06 7.78 -0.46
C PHE A 671 -38.39 7.42 0.96
#